data_f6ac35805fdb55cafa1475672e12c758
#
_entry.id   f6ac35805fdb55cafa1475672e12c758
#
_cell.length_a   1.000
_cell.length_b   1.000
_cell.length_c   1.000
_cell.angle_alpha   90.00
_cell.angle_beta   90.00
_cell.angle_gamma   90.00
#
_symmetry.space_group_name_H-M   'P 1'
#
loop_
_entity.id
_entity.type
_entity.pdbx_description
1 polymer ?
#
loop_
_entity_poly.entity_id
_entity_poly.type
_entity_poly.pdbx_seq_one_letter_code
_entity_poly.pdbx_strand_id
1 'polypeptide(L)'
;MAEAGGGNASAPQKAPDKVVSGRVTDTAGAPLVGVNILIQGTATGVVSGSDGGFSIRMPEGRDNLIFSHIGYVSQTLPSAQTRLVRLVQDEQEIENVVVTGIFTRKKESYTGSATTITSGQLARVSNRNVFESLKNIEPSLYIMDNTLMGSDPNTLPDMQLRGITTFPSESTGVSIKGNYQNRPNQPLFILDGFETTAEKVMDMDMTRIESITILKDAAAKALYGSKAANGVIVIETKRLAGNQELVTYTGSIEVSMPDLTSYNLCNAWEKLEAERIEGVYTSANPQTQVDLTKRYNALKAQVLGGLDTYWLAKPLRTGVGHKHTLSVELGDSRKLRAMIDFSYNNVAGVMKGSERTVLSGDVNVSYRKKSFLFRNILSVSNTRSDNSPWGDFGDYARMNPYWSAVDPQTGQIARWAYDEVANPMYDATLGTLDRETYTSVTDNFYAEWQATEALKLTARLGIAVKRSDADEFYPAKHSKFATSAYESTSMQLRKGSYQLDNGKSSDISGEIYANYAKNWGRHYLYVNAGGRIAENTYSAYQHYAEGFPNSQTADITFARQYAQDKKPVGISSITREISFLGTASYSYDDRYNVDLTFRESASSLYGADNRWSSAWSAGVAWNLHNEPFLRDQDVLKQFKIRASAGLTGNQNYDTNEVLATYLYYTGATYHGQTGAYLSKMPNPALKWEQRMDYNVGADITIHRATIAFDYYNSVTENMLTDVAIPTSTGFDTVKDNLGKVRNRGIEAKLSYTLWQGKQGFFNLFGSIAYNKNIIINLSESLKAYNEKMMAQAQDKSNSTPVLIYQDGMPMNAIWAVPSLGIDPTTGQEIYVRKDGTLTYEYDAQDQVVAGISDPKYRGNFGFAAEYKGFGLSATCTFLGGGQRYNTTLVNKVENVDIHYNVDRRVLYGRWQTPGQNAMFKKLGSYTDENGKQHDEKTRATTRFVQDNNELTFSSLSLYYEFNPRLISKIRLKRLKLAFYMNNIATLSSIRIERGTTYPFARSMSFQLTGTF
;
A
#
# COMPACT_ATOMS: atom_id res chain seq x y z
N MET A 1 97.21 -28.79 -23.95
CA MET A 1 96.72 -28.76 -25.35
C MET A 1 95.26 -29.33 -25.32
N ALA A 2 94.42 -28.69 -25.98
CA ALA A 2 93.00 -29.01 -26.31
C ALA A 2 91.95 -28.41 -25.36
N GLU A 3 91.34 -27.44 -25.91
CA GLU A 3 90.15 -26.65 -25.47
C GLU A 3 88.91 -27.51 -25.44
N ALA A 4 88.03 -27.25 -24.46
CA ALA A 4 86.59 -27.71 -24.47
C ALA A 4 85.72 -26.49 -24.45
N GLY A 5 85.01 -26.24 -25.55
CA GLY A 5 84.04 -25.20 -25.72
C GLY A 5 82.82 -25.40 -24.93
N GLY A 6 82.40 -24.40 -24.14
CA GLY A 6 81.16 -24.34 -23.44
C GLY A 6 80.03 -23.76 -24.33
N GLY A 7 79.06 -24.55 -24.63
CA GLY A 7 77.88 -24.12 -25.32
C GLY A 7 76.86 -23.44 -24.35
N ASN A 8 76.65 -22.10 -24.56
CA ASN A 8 75.62 -21.31 -23.94
C ASN A 8 74.22 -21.77 -24.49
N ALA A 9 73.44 -22.45 -23.69
CA ALA A 9 72.03 -22.66 -23.98
C ALA A 9 71.25 -21.35 -23.64
N SER A 10 70.91 -20.61 -24.68
CA SER A 10 69.98 -19.46 -24.57
C SER A 10 68.60 -19.94 -24.15
N ALA A 11 68.08 -19.39 -23.05
CA ALA A 11 66.70 -19.53 -22.62
C ALA A 11 65.71 -19.08 -23.75
N PRO A 12 64.58 -19.75 -23.94
CA PRO A 12 63.63 -19.35 -24.98
C PRO A 12 63.07 -17.97 -24.70
N GLN A 13 63.26 -17.05 -25.63
CA GLN A 13 62.63 -15.74 -25.64
C GLN A 13 61.13 -15.96 -25.68
N LYS A 14 60.43 -15.50 -24.61
CA LYS A 14 58.98 -15.40 -24.55
C LYS A 14 58.49 -14.52 -25.67
N ALA A 15 57.62 -15.02 -26.58
CA ALA A 15 57.04 -14.23 -27.63
C ALA A 15 56.20 -13.05 -27.01
N PRO A 16 56.11 -11.88 -27.66
CA PRO A 16 55.48 -10.72 -27.09
C PRO A 16 54.00 -10.92 -26.95
N ASP A 17 53.44 -10.61 -25.75
CA ASP A 17 51.99 -10.64 -25.46
C ASP A 17 51.24 -9.82 -26.49
N LYS A 18 50.17 -10.36 -27.04
CA LYS A 18 49.30 -9.66 -27.99
C LYS A 18 48.45 -8.61 -27.25
N VAL A 19 48.54 -7.35 -27.64
CA VAL A 19 47.67 -6.30 -27.12
C VAL A 19 46.38 -6.27 -27.94
N VAL A 20 45.24 -6.47 -27.28
CA VAL A 20 43.90 -6.39 -27.87
C VAL A 20 43.22 -5.15 -27.36
N SER A 21 42.80 -4.29 -28.28
CA SER A 21 42.07 -3.04 -27.97
C SER A 21 40.74 -3.00 -28.70
N GLY A 22 39.73 -2.45 -28.08
CA GLY A 22 38.39 -2.31 -28.66
C GLY A 22 37.54 -1.32 -27.91
N ARG A 23 36.30 -1.28 -28.30
CA ARG A 23 35.28 -0.43 -27.67
C ARG A 23 34.03 -1.24 -27.38
N VAL A 24 33.45 -1.05 -26.19
CA VAL A 24 32.18 -1.67 -25.79
C VAL A 24 31.07 -0.63 -25.79
N THR A 25 29.96 -0.97 -26.42
CA THR A 25 28.77 -0.12 -26.54
C THR A 25 27.53 -0.94 -26.24
N ASP A 26 26.42 -0.28 -25.94
CA ASP A 26 25.09 -0.90 -25.97
C ASP A 26 24.60 -1.12 -27.42
N THR A 27 23.40 -1.69 -27.58
CA THR A 27 22.76 -1.92 -28.89
C THR A 27 22.46 -0.63 -29.62
N ALA A 28 22.33 0.49 -28.93
CA ALA A 28 22.12 1.83 -29.47
C ALA A 28 23.42 2.54 -29.87
N GLY A 29 24.59 1.94 -29.57
CA GLY A 29 25.91 2.50 -29.86
C GLY A 29 26.47 3.43 -28.80
N ALA A 30 25.79 3.56 -27.63
CA ALA A 30 26.32 4.32 -26.49
C ALA A 30 27.47 3.58 -25.82
N PRO A 31 28.60 4.26 -25.46
CA PRO A 31 29.72 3.64 -24.81
C PRO A 31 29.32 3.14 -23.41
N LEU A 32 29.64 1.89 -23.10
CA LEU A 32 29.47 1.30 -21.79
C LEU A 32 30.75 1.45 -20.97
N VAL A 33 30.62 2.17 -19.88
CA VAL A 33 31.70 2.43 -18.90
C VAL A 33 31.64 1.36 -17.81
N GLY A 34 32.81 0.84 -17.41
CA GLY A 34 32.88 -0.11 -16.33
C GLY A 34 32.51 -1.56 -16.72
N VAL A 35 32.53 -1.87 -18.02
CA VAL A 35 32.42 -3.26 -18.49
C VAL A 35 33.64 -4.04 -18.07
N ASN A 36 33.46 -5.14 -17.35
CA ASN A 36 34.51 -6.08 -17.04
C ASN A 36 34.91 -6.90 -18.28
N ILE A 37 36.14 -6.83 -18.68
CA ILE A 37 36.72 -7.57 -19.81
C ILE A 37 37.77 -8.55 -19.26
N LEU A 38 37.44 -9.83 -19.23
CA LEU A 38 38.25 -10.92 -18.64
C LEU A 38 38.79 -11.82 -19.76
N ILE A 39 40.05 -12.24 -19.65
CA ILE A 39 40.58 -13.32 -20.52
C ILE A 39 39.99 -14.64 -20.06
N GLN A 40 39.30 -15.36 -20.96
CA GLN A 40 38.60 -16.62 -20.60
C GLN A 40 39.56 -17.63 -19.97
N GLY A 41 39.18 -18.13 -18.78
CA GLY A 41 39.95 -19.10 -18.01
C GLY A 41 41.10 -18.50 -17.21
N THR A 42 41.12 -17.19 -17.00
CA THR A 42 42.11 -16.49 -16.15
C THR A 42 41.45 -15.48 -15.22
N ALA A 43 42.14 -15.02 -14.20
CA ALA A 43 41.69 -13.89 -13.36
C ALA A 43 42.18 -12.53 -13.89
N THR A 44 42.79 -12.49 -15.08
CA THR A 44 43.36 -11.26 -15.66
C THR A 44 42.28 -10.55 -16.48
N GLY A 45 41.98 -9.30 -16.12
CA GLY A 45 40.97 -8.46 -16.80
C GLY A 45 41.25 -6.99 -16.69
N VAL A 46 40.51 -6.22 -17.49
CA VAL A 46 40.49 -4.75 -17.47
C VAL A 46 39.06 -4.27 -17.48
N VAL A 47 38.85 -3.00 -17.18
CA VAL A 47 37.53 -2.37 -17.19
C VAL A 47 37.49 -1.34 -18.32
N SER A 48 36.35 -1.23 -19.03
CA SER A 48 36.20 -0.24 -20.08
C SER A 48 36.20 1.19 -19.53
N GLY A 49 36.87 2.08 -20.21
CA GLY A 49 36.97 3.50 -19.88
C GLY A 49 35.68 4.29 -20.13
N SER A 50 35.71 5.61 -19.85
CA SER A 50 34.56 6.51 -20.00
C SER A 50 34.03 6.66 -21.43
N ASP A 51 34.83 6.30 -22.43
CA ASP A 51 34.49 6.23 -23.85
C ASP A 51 34.08 4.82 -24.31
N GLY A 52 34.01 3.85 -23.37
CA GLY A 52 33.81 2.43 -23.68
C GLY A 52 35.07 1.72 -24.19
N GLY A 53 36.19 2.41 -24.32
CA GLY A 53 37.43 1.87 -24.81
C GLY A 53 38.11 0.96 -23.77
N PHE A 54 38.80 -0.10 -24.26
CA PHE A 54 39.62 -0.98 -23.43
C PHE A 54 40.88 -1.40 -24.18
N SER A 55 41.88 -1.78 -23.42
CA SER A 55 43.10 -2.38 -23.94
C SER A 55 43.59 -3.41 -22.94
N ILE A 56 43.78 -4.67 -23.40
CA ILE A 56 44.18 -5.78 -22.57
C ILE A 56 45.34 -6.57 -23.23
N ARG A 57 46.33 -6.97 -22.42
CA ARG A 57 47.42 -7.86 -22.89
C ARG A 57 47.00 -9.32 -22.71
N MET A 58 47.01 -10.05 -23.84
CA MET A 58 46.61 -11.45 -23.86
C MET A 58 47.86 -12.35 -23.93
N PRO A 59 47.96 -13.33 -23.03
CA PRO A 59 49.00 -14.37 -23.11
C PRO A 59 48.83 -15.22 -24.38
N GLU A 60 49.92 -15.74 -24.88
CA GLU A 60 49.93 -16.66 -26.02
C GLU A 60 49.11 -17.95 -25.71
N GLY A 61 48.31 -18.39 -26.72
CA GLY A 61 47.42 -19.54 -26.55
C GLY A 61 46.05 -19.26 -25.98
N ARG A 62 45.73 -18.00 -25.73
CA ARG A 62 44.40 -17.52 -25.34
C ARG A 62 43.87 -16.59 -26.41
N ASP A 63 42.58 -16.78 -26.79
CA ASP A 63 42.00 -15.95 -27.85
C ASP A 63 40.63 -15.37 -27.53
N ASN A 64 39.99 -15.78 -26.43
CA ASN A 64 38.66 -15.31 -26.06
C ASN A 64 38.67 -14.33 -24.89
N LEU A 65 37.83 -13.28 -25.02
CA LEU A 65 37.53 -12.29 -24.00
C LEU A 65 36.07 -12.43 -23.57
N ILE A 66 35.81 -12.38 -22.26
CA ILE A 66 34.48 -12.33 -21.68
C ILE A 66 34.19 -10.88 -21.33
N PHE A 67 33.12 -10.34 -21.90
CA PHE A 67 32.61 -9.02 -21.64
C PHE A 67 31.38 -9.14 -20.73
N SER A 68 31.41 -8.55 -19.54
CA SER A 68 30.28 -8.55 -18.60
C SER A 68 30.05 -7.16 -18.01
N HIS A 69 28.81 -6.74 -17.98
CA HIS A 69 28.39 -5.46 -17.39
C HIS A 69 27.02 -5.63 -16.75
N ILE A 70 26.78 -4.99 -15.61
CA ILE A 70 25.50 -5.04 -14.91
C ILE A 70 24.40 -4.51 -15.81
N GLY A 71 23.34 -5.30 -15.99
CA GLY A 71 22.20 -4.97 -16.87
C GLY A 71 22.40 -5.37 -18.34
N TYR A 72 23.46 -6.15 -18.70
CA TYR A 72 23.72 -6.57 -20.05
C TYR A 72 24.09 -8.05 -20.12
N VAL A 73 23.65 -8.72 -21.19
CA VAL A 73 24.01 -10.12 -21.48
C VAL A 73 25.52 -10.26 -21.64
N SER A 74 26.15 -11.08 -20.82
CA SER A 74 27.58 -11.35 -20.94
C SER A 74 27.90 -12.05 -22.26
N GLN A 75 28.93 -11.59 -22.98
CA GLN A 75 29.35 -12.14 -24.26
C GLN A 75 30.79 -12.63 -24.20
N THR A 76 31.04 -13.83 -24.74
CA THR A 76 32.40 -14.32 -24.96
C THR A 76 32.73 -14.22 -26.46
N LEU A 77 33.75 -13.45 -26.77
CA LEU A 77 34.15 -13.18 -28.16
C LEU A 77 35.64 -13.47 -28.41
N PRO A 78 35.99 -14.02 -29.57
CA PRO A 78 37.38 -14.12 -30.00
C PRO A 78 38.03 -12.73 -30.11
N SER A 79 39.30 -12.60 -29.78
CA SER A 79 40.05 -11.34 -29.81
C SER A 79 39.96 -10.58 -31.14
N ALA A 80 39.83 -11.27 -32.24
CA ALA A 80 39.64 -10.71 -33.56
C ALA A 80 38.31 -9.97 -33.76
N GLN A 81 37.27 -10.28 -32.93
CA GLN A 81 35.93 -9.71 -33.04
C GLN A 81 35.66 -8.62 -32.00
N THR A 82 36.63 -8.20 -31.23
CA THR A 82 36.46 -7.30 -30.07
C THR A 82 36.69 -5.84 -30.39
N ARG A 83 36.91 -5.47 -31.65
CA ARG A 83 37.11 -4.06 -32.06
C ARG A 83 35.93 -3.16 -31.74
N LEU A 84 34.72 -3.69 -31.88
CA LEU A 84 33.48 -3.07 -31.45
C LEU A 84 32.56 -4.15 -30.88
N VAL A 85 32.39 -4.16 -29.58
CA VAL A 85 31.52 -5.10 -28.86
C VAL A 85 30.21 -4.41 -28.53
N ARG A 86 29.08 -4.99 -28.93
CA ARG A 86 27.75 -4.49 -28.60
C ARG A 86 27.11 -5.41 -27.59
N LEU A 87 26.94 -4.97 -26.37
CA LEU A 87 26.21 -5.71 -25.36
C LEU A 87 24.72 -5.44 -25.49
N VAL A 88 23.92 -6.50 -25.38
CA VAL A 88 22.46 -6.45 -25.38
C VAL A 88 22.00 -6.31 -23.93
N GLN A 89 21.06 -5.41 -23.69
CA GLN A 89 20.47 -5.23 -22.38
C GLN A 89 19.74 -6.51 -21.97
N ASP A 90 19.99 -6.99 -20.78
CA ASP A 90 19.38 -8.22 -20.26
C ASP A 90 18.30 -7.86 -19.24
N GLU A 91 17.04 -8.04 -19.62
CA GLU A 91 15.91 -7.83 -18.70
C GLU A 91 15.94 -8.82 -17.52
N GLN A 92 16.60 -9.98 -17.66
CA GLN A 92 16.78 -10.94 -16.57
C GLN A 92 17.90 -10.52 -15.59
N GLU A 93 18.88 -9.73 -16.00
CA GLU A 93 19.93 -9.22 -15.10
C GLU A 93 19.43 -8.14 -14.13
N ILE A 94 18.35 -7.42 -14.45
CA ILE A 94 17.74 -6.46 -13.49
C ILE A 94 17.17 -7.18 -12.26
N GLU A 95 16.70 -8.42 -12.40
CA GLU A 95 16.31 -9.28 -11.27
C GLU A 95 17.50 -9.68 -10.39
N ASN A 96 18.72 -9.63 -10.91
CA ASN A 96 19.94 -10.01 -10.21
C ASN A 96 20.65 -8.83 -9.51
N VAL A 97 20.00 -7.66 -9.45
CA VAL A 97 20.53 -6.47 -8.79
C VAL A 97 19.60 -6.05 -7.66
N VAL A 98 20.16 -5.72 -6.51
CA VAL A 98 19.42 -5.10 -5.40
C VAL A 98 19.74 -3.61 -5.40
N VAL A 99 18.71 -2.79 -5.60
CA VAL A 99 18.79 -1.33 -5.52
C VAL A 99 18.28 -0.89 -4.15
N THR A 100 19.17 -0.29 -3.37
CA THR A 100 18.82 0.13 -2.01
C THR A 100 18.48 1.62 -1.92
N GLY A 101 18.53 2.38 -3.03
CA GLY A 101 18.37 3.83 -3.03
C GLY A 101 19.64 4.60 -2.61
N ILE A 102 20.56 3.97 -1.88
CA ILE A 102 21.86 4.52 -1.49
C ILE A 102 22.97 3.97 -2.38
N PHE A 103 22.93 2.66 -2.64
CA PHE A 103 23.83 1.96 -3.56
C PHE A 103 23.11 0.84 -4.30
N THR A 104 23.73 0.37 -5.37
CA THR A 104 23.24 -0.77 -6.18
C THR A 104 24.27 -1.89 -6.10
N ARG A 105 23.83 -3.13 -5.86
CA ARG A 105 24.71 -4.30 -5.71
C ARG A 105 24.14 -5.52 -6.43
N LYS A 106 25.01 -6.45 -6.82
CA LYS A 106 24.60 -7.77 -7.31
C LYS A 106 23.87 -8.53 -6.21
N LYS A 107 22.77 -9.19 -6.54
CA LYS A 107 22.00 -10.02 -5.62
C LYS A 107 22.85 -11.15 -5.00
N GLU A 108 23.82 -11.68 -5.75
CA GLU A 108 24.75 -12.72 -5.28
C GLU A 108 25.60 -12.26 -4.11
N SER A 109 26.08 -11.00 -4.10
CA SER A 109 26.94 -10.45 -3.04
C SER A 109 26.13 -9.78 -1.91
N TYR A 110 24.82 -9.71 -2.00
CA TYR A 110 23.97 -9.05 -1.01
C TYR A 110 23.43 -10.05 0.01
N THR A 111 23.59 -9.84 1.30
CA THR A 111 23.23 -10.78 2.36
C THR A 111 21.79 -10.62 2.85
N GLY A 112 21.12 -9.52 2.55
CA GLY A 112 19.79 -9.21 3.00
C GLY A 112 18.68 -9.84 2.15
N SER A 113 17.45 -9.83 2.70
CA SER A 113 16.23 -10.23 2.01
C SER A 113 15.63 -9.03 1.26
N ALA A 114 15.68 -9.07 -0.05
CA ALA A 114 15.10 -8.07 -0.93
C ALA A 114 14.39 -8.71 -2.12
N THR A 115 13.31 -8.08 -2.58
CA THR A 115 12.62 -8.45 -3.82
C THR A 115 12.69 -7.29 -4.78
N THR A 116 13.31 -7.47 -5.93
CA THR A 116 13.31 -6.50 -7.03
C THR A 116 12.27 -6.91 -8.06
N ILE A 117 11.41 -5.98 -8.45
CA ILE A 117 10.35 -6.12 -9.43
C ILE A 117 10.67 -5.17 -10.58
N THR A 118 10.79 -5.69 -11.78
CA THR A 118 11.14 -4.91 -12.98
C THR A 118 9.92 -4.20 -13.58
N SER A 119 10.16 -3.18 -14.40
CA SER A 119 9.11 -2.51 -15.18
C SER A 119 8.33 -3.49 -16.07
N GLY A 120 9.01 -4.50 -16.65
CA GLY A 120 8.38 -5.55 -17.43
C GLY A 120 7.41 -6.42 -16.61
N GLN A 121 7.76 -6.78 -15.38
CA GLN A 121 6.87 -7.52 -14.48
C GLN A 121 5.68 -6.68 -14.03
N LEU A 122 5.89 -5.41 -13.68
CA LEU A 122 4.80 -4.48 -13.35
C LEU A 122 3.81 -4.35 -14.50
N ALA A 123 4.31 -4.12 -15.72
CA ALA A 123 3.51 -3.94 -16.92
C ALA A 123 2.77 -5.21 -17.39
N ARG A 124 3.09 -6.39 -16.87
CA ARG A 124 2.35 -7.64 -17.15
C ARG A 124 1.12 -7.80 -16.26
N VAL A 125 0.98 -7.03 -15.20
CA VAL A 125 -0.09 -7.20 -14.19
C VAL A 125 -1.12 -6.09 -14.28
N SER A 126 -0.70 -4.83 -14.27
CA SER A 126 -1.61 -3.69 -14.33
C SER A 126 -0.91 -2.47 -14.93
N ASN A 127 -1.67 -1.53 -15.47
CA ASN A 127 -1.19 -0.22 -15.92
C ASN A 127 -1.83 0.95 -15.13
N ARG A 128 -2.62 0.64 -14.10
CA ARG A 128 -3.38 1.64 -13.32
C ARG A 128 -2.49 2.37 -12.31
N ASN A 129 -2.08 1.68 -11.26
CA ASN A 129 -1.21 2.23 -10.23
C ASN A 129 -0.25 1.17 -9.67
N VAL A 130 0.77 1.65 -8.96
CA VAL A 130 1.84 0.83 -8.38
C VAL A 130 1.31 -0.17 -7.37
N PHE A 131 0.38 0.24 -6.49
CA PHE A 131 -0.10 -0.61 -5.39
C PHE A 131 -0.89 -1.80 -5.90
N GLU A 132 -1.69 -1.63 -6.95
CA GLU A 132 -2.41 -2.74 -7.57
C GLU A 132 -1.46 -3.78 -8.18
N SER A 133 -0.38 -3.33 -8.80
CA SER A 133 0.65 -4.24 -9.30
C SER A 133 1.40 -4.94 -8.16
N LEU A 134 1.79 -4.23 -7.11
CA LEU A 134 2.50 -4.80 -5.95
C LEU A 134 1.64 -5.82 -5.20
N LYS A 135 0.34 -5.56 -5.02
CA LYS A 135 -0.62 -6.48 -4.41
C LYS A 135 -0.62 -7.85 -5.10
N ASN A 136 -0.48 -7.86 -6.42
CA ASN A 136 -0.54 -9.07 -7.24
C ASN A 136 0.81 -9.81 -7.36
N ILE A 137 1.95 -9.14 -7.08
CA ILE A 137 3.30 -9.71 -7.29
C ILE A 137 3.95 -10.13 -5.96
N GLU A 138 3.77 -9.35 -4.89
CA GLU A 138 4.52 -9.50 -3.64
C GLU A 138 3.61 -9.74 -2.43
N PRO A 139 3.32 -10.98 -2.06
CA PRO A 139 2.40 -11.30 -0.97
C PRO A 139 2.95 -10.98 0.43
N SER A 140 4.26 -10.75 0.60
CA SER A 140 4.78 -10.29 1.90
C SER A 140 4.38 -8.85 2.21
N LEU A 141 4.11 -8.04 1.20
CA LEU A 141 3.45 -6.73 1.30
C LEU A 141 1.94 -6.94 1.24
N TYR A 142 1.29 -6.89 2.38
CA TYR A 142 -0.16 -7.02 2.46
C TYR A 142 -0.81 -5.66 2.23
N ILE A 143 -1.41 -5.50 1.07
CA ILE A 143 -2.24 -4.35 0.72
C ILE A 143 -3.69 -4.77 0.94
N MET A 144 -4.31 -4.21 1.98
CA MET A 144 -5.63 -4.59 2.44
C MET A 144 -6.72 -4.01 1.54
N ASP A 145 -7.75 -4.82 1.24
CA ASP A 145 -8.95 -4.30 0.62
C ASP A 145 -9.73 -3.46 1.63
N ASN A 146 -9.99 -2.21 1.28
CA ASN A 146 -10.81 -1.35 2.09
C ASN A 146 -12.29 -1.74 1.90
N THR A 147 -12.86 -2.40 2.90
CA THR A 147 -14.24 -2.89 2.82
C THR A 147 -15.29 -1.81 2.95
N LEU A 148 -14.92 -0.61 3.35
CA LEU A 148 -15.79 0.56 3.37
C LEU A 148 -15.69 1.31 2.05
N MET A 149 -14.46 1.70 1.67
CA MET A 149 -14.19 2.58 0.52
C MET A 149 -13.96 1.83 -0.80
N GLY A 150 -14.02 0.50 -0.82
CA GLY A 150 -13.98 -0.31 -2.04
C GLY A 150 -12.92 0.11 -3.06
N SER A 151 -13.37 0.49 -4.25
CA SER A 151 -12.52 0.97 -5.36
C SER A 151 -12.56 2.49 -5.54
N ASP A 152 -12.73 3.25 -4.47
CA ASP A 152 -12.68 4.71 -4.50
C ASP A 152 -11.30 5.19 -5.02
N PRO A 153 -11.26 5.99 -6.10
CA PRO A 153 -10.00 6.47 -6.67
C PRO A 153 -9.27 7.48 -5.76
N ASN A 154 -9.95 8.02 -4.74
CA ASN A 154 -9.43 9.06 -3.86
C ASN A 154 -8.90 8.49 -2.53
N THR A 155 -9.03 7.18 -2.30
CA THR A 155 -8.62 6.53 -1.05
C THR A 155 -7.32 5.76 -1.21
N LEU A 156 -6.34 6.03 -0.33
CA LEU A 156 -5.11 5.25 -0.22
C LEU A 156 -5.38 3.91 0.49
N PRO A 157 -4.85 2.79 -0.03
CA PRO A 157 -4.97 1.51 0.65
C PRO A 157 -4.13 1.44 1.92
N ASP A 158 -4.61 0.68 2.90
CA ASP A 158 -3.80 0.26 4.04
C ASP A 158 -2.84 -0.83 3.64
N MET A 159 -1.61 -0.78 4.16
CA MET A 159 -0.58 -1.74 3.82
C MET A 159 0.34 -2.05 5.00
N GLN A 160 0.84 -3.29 5.03
CA GLN A 160 1.79 -3.75 6.02
C GLN A 160 2.77 -4.77 5.43
N LEU A 161 4.02 -4.72 5.84
CA LEU A 161 5.05 -5.67 5.42
C LEU A 161 5.42 -6.59 6.59
N ARG A 162 5.21 -7.93 6.41
CA ARG A 162 5.52 -8.94 7.44
C ARG A 162 4.76 -8.73 8.77
N GLY A 163 3.51 -8.22 8.72
CA GLY A 163 2.61 -8.08 9.86
C GLY A 163 2.65 -6.73 10.57
N ILE A 164 1.75 -6.58 11.54
CA ILE A 164 1.57 -5.38 12.36
C ILE A 164 2.72 -5.26 13.35
N THR A 165 3.28 -4.06 13.49
CA THR A 165 4.44 -3.78 14.33
C THR A 165 4.15 -2.84 15.49
N THR A 166 3.10 -2.00 15.36
CA THR A 166 2.73 -1.03 16.38
C THR A 166 1.23 -0.98 16.59
N PHE A 167 0.79 -0.52 17.78
CA PHE A 167 -0.63 -0.38 18.08
C PHE A 167 -1.27 0.71 17.21
N PRO A 168 -2.54 0.54 16.80
CA PRO A 168 -3.31 1.63 16.23
C PRO A 168 -3.40 2.76 17.26
N SER A 169 -2.89 3.93 16.92
CA SER A 169 -3.04 5.13 17.74
C SER A 169 -4.36 5.79 17.36
N GLU A 170 -5.24 6.06 18.33
CA GLU A 170 -6.33 6.99 18.08
C GLU A 170 -5.70 8.37 17.85
N SER A 171 -5.87 8.90 16.65
CA SER A 171 -5.46 10.26 16.34
C SER A 171 -6.34 11.20 17.16
N THR A 172 -5.80 11.75 18.24
CA THR A 172 -6.46 12.79 19.04
C THR A 172 -6.39 14.16 18.38
N GLY A 173 -5.81 14.24 17.20
CA GLY A 173 -5.62 15.46 16.43
C GLY A 173 -6.81 15.79 15.53
N VAL A 174 -6.93 17.04 15.13
CA VAL A 174 -7.86 17.50 14.10
C VAL A 174 -7.50 16.81 12.79
N SER A 175 -8.44 16.04 12.24
CA SER A 175 -8.28 15.43 10.91
C SER A 175 -8.48 16.53 9.87
N ILE A 176 -7.40 16.99 9.27
CA ILE A 176 -7.42 17.96 8.18
C ILE A 176 -7.37 17.17 6.87
N LYS A 177 -8.33 17.40 5.98
CA LYS A 177 -8.34 16.78 4.65
C LYS A 177 -7.05 17.14 3.90
N GLY A 178 -6.53 16.19 3.13
CA GLY A 178 -5.25 16.37 2.43
C GLY A 178 -4.00 16.15 3.29
N ASN A 179 -4.16 15.86 4.57
CA ASN A 179 -3.07 15.44 5.42
C ASN A 179 -2.98 13.91 5.44
N TYR A 180 -2.33 13.35 4.44
CA TYR A 180 -2.03 11.91 4.38
C TYR A 180 -0.79 11.61 5.22
N GLN A 181 -0.93 11.74 6.54
CA GLN A 181 0.15 11.40 7.47
C GLN A 181 0.51 9.91 7.37
N ASN A 182 1.77 9.60 7.64
CA ASN A 182 2.26 8.24 7.65
C ASN A 182 1.45 7.39 8.64
N ARG A 183 0.82 6.34 8.14
CA ARG A 183 0.12 5.38 8.98
C ARG A 183 1.14 4.53 9.73
N PRO A 184 0.94 4.22 11.02
CA PRO A 184 1.97 3.63 11.88
C PRO A 184 2.66 2.36 11.33
N ASN A 185 1.93 1.52 10.60
CA ASN A 185 2.43 0.26 10.04
C ASN A 185 2.86 0.34 8.56
N GLN A 186 2.83 1.54 7.96
CA GLN A 186 3.15 1.76 6.56
C GLN A 186 4.66 1.64 6.29
N PRO A 187 5.08 0.98 5.19
CA PRO A 187 6.47 0.99 4.75
C PRO A 187 6.96 2.39 4.38
N LEU A 188 8.26 2.62 4.50
CA LEU A 188 8.92 3.83 4.00
C LEU A 188 9.04 3.75 2.48
N PHE A 189 8.70 4.84 1.79
CA PHE A 189 8.86 4.96 0.34
C PHE A 189 10.07 5.81 -0.01
N ILE A 190 10.89 5.31 -0.93
CA ILE A 190 12.07 6.00 -1.47
C ILE A 190 11.93 6.07 -2.99
N LEU A 191 11.97 7.27 -3.54
CA LEU A 191 11.94 7.52 -4.98
C LEU A 191 13.28 8.12 -5.42
N ASP A 192 14.00 7.41 -6.29
CA ASP A 192 15.33 7.81 -6.78
C ASP A 192 16.33 8.19 -5.66
N GLY A 193 16.21 7.51 -4.49
CA GLY A 193 17.08 7.72 -3.33
C GLY A 193 16.61 8.79 -2.35
N PHE A 194 15.45 9.43 -2.56
CA PHE A 194 14.84 10.40 -1.63
C PHE A 194 13.55 9.85 -1.04
N GLU A 195 13.28 10.24 0.20
CA GLU A 195 12.03 9.91 0.89
C GLU A 195 10.84 10.54 0.17
N THR A 196 9.75 9.78 0.03
CA THR A 196 8.53 10.23 -0.63
C THR A 196 7.29 9.66 0.05
N THR A 197 6.10 10.12 -0.32
CA THR A 197 4.83 9.68 0.27
C THR A 197 4.16 8.59 -0.56
N ALA A 198 3.34 7.75 0.09
CA ALA A 198 2.51 6.75 -0.60
C ALA A 198 1.56 7.38 -1.63
N GLU A 199 1.04 8.57 -1.33
CA GLU A 199 0.18 9.33 -2.22
C GLU A 199 0.89 9.69 -3.54
N LYS A 200 2.14 10.21 -3.46
CA LYS A 200 2.93 10.48 -4.66
C LYS A 200 3.20 9.22 -5.47
N VAL A 201 3.44 8.08 -4.80
CA VAL A 201 3.63 6.78 -5.46
C VAL A 201 2.34 6.30 -6.13
N MET A 202 1.16 6.53 -5.52
CA MET A 202 -0.13 6.20 -6.12
C MET A 202 -0.38 6.99 -7.41
N ASP A 203 -0.03 8.28 -7.42
CA ASP A 203 -0.24 9.19 -8.55
C ASP A 203 0.84 9.10 -9.63
N MET A 204 1.92 8.36 -9.36
CA MET A 204 3.05 8.24 -10.26
C MET A 204 2.69 7.45 -11.53
N ASP A 205 3.17 7.93 -12.69
CA ASP A 205 3.04 7.17 -13.93
C ASP A 205 3.94 5.91 -13.91
N MET A 206 3.32 4.74 -14.01
CA MET A 206 4.01 3.45 -14.02
C MET A 206 4.99 3.29 -15.19
N THR A 207 4.75 3.99 -16.31
CA THR A 207 5.65 3.94 -17.49
C THR A 207 7.03 4.51 -17.21
N ARG A 208 7.17 5.34 -16.17
CA ARG A 208 8.44 5.95 -15.72
C ARG A 208 9.25 5.03 -14.81
N ILE A 209 8.66 4.01 -14.23
CA ILE A 209 9.32 3.13 -13.27
C ILE A 209 10.23 2.15 -14.01
N GLU A 210 11.49 2.07 -13.58
CA GLU A 210 12.45 1.06 -14.01
C GLU A 210 12.37 -0.19 -13.17
N SER A 211 12.38 -0.01 -11.84
CA SER A 211 12.28 -1.11 -10.89
C SER A 211 11.72 -0.66 -9.55
N ILE A 212 11.15 -1.62 -8.82
CA ILE A 212 10.75 -1.46 -7.42
C ILE A 212 11.47 -2.53 -6.61
N THR A 213 12.23 -2.12 -5.60
CA THR A 213 12.90 -3.03 -4.67
C THR A 213 12.27 -2.92 -3.30
N ILE A 214 11.78 -4.04 -2.77
CA ILE A 214 11.19 -4.14 -1.43
C ILE A 214 12.24 -4.72 -0.49
N LEU A 215 12.68 -3.92 0.49
CA LEU A 215 13.67 -4.26 1.50
C LEU A 215 12.96 -4.78 2.75
N LYS A 216 13.20 -6.06 3.12
CA LYS A 216 12.35 -6.78 4.07
C LYS A 216 12.97 -7.04 5.42
N ASP A 217 14.28 -7.22 5.51
CA ASP A 217 15.01 -7.57 6.73
C ASP A 217 15.93 -6.46 7.26
N ALA A 218 16.55 -6.69 8.41
CA ALA A 218 17.41 -5.70 9.04
C ALA A 218 18.61 -5.32 8.17
N ALA A 219 19.23 -6.26 7.44
CA ALA A 219 20.38 -5.99 6.59
C ALA A 219 20.06 -4.97 5.49
N ALA A 220 18.80 -4.99 5.02
CA ALA A 220 18.30 -4.05 4.04
C ALA A 220 17.77 -2.75 4.68
N LYS A 221 17.09 -2.84 5.82
CA LYS A 221 16.39 -1.73 6.48
C LYS A 221 17.29 -0.81 7.30
N ALA A 222 18.38 -1.33 7.90
CA ALA A 222 19.29 -0.55 8.74
C ALA A 222 19.91 0.65 8.01
N LEU A 223 19.99 0.61 6.69
CA LEU A 223 20.38 1.75 5.84
C LEU A 223 19.52 3.00 6.07
N TYR A 224 18.24 2.80 6.40
CA TYR A 224 17.25 3.86 6.63
C TYR A 224 16.94 4.09 8.11
N GLY A 225 17.50 3.25 9.01
CA GLY A 225 17.47 3.44 10.45
C GLY A 225 16.07 3.41 11.05
N SER A 226 15.73 4.48 11.78
CA SER A 226 14.52 4.57 12.59
C SER A 226 13.20 4.72 11.83
N LYS A 227 13.22 4.93 10.53
CA LYS A 227 12.01 5.00 9.70
C LYS A 227 11.65 3.69 9.01
N ALA A 228 12.50 2.68 9.15
CA ALA A 228 12.47 1.49 8.31
C ALA A 228 11.90 0.23 8.98
N ALA A 229 11.42 0.30 10.22
CA ALA A 229 10.90 -0.88 10.94
C ALA A 229 9.84 -1.64 10.13
N ASN A 230 8.99 -0.92 9.41
CA ASN A 230 7.91 -1.49 8.60
C ASN A 230 8.32 -1.89 7.18
N GLY A 231 9.64 -1.90 6.89
CA GLY A 231 10.19 -2.15 5.57
C GLY A 231 10.39 -0.90 4.73
N VAL A 232 11.07 -1.05 3.60
CA VAL A 232 11.33 0.05 2.67
C VAL A 232 10.99 -0.38 1.25
N ILE A 233 10.27 0.47 0.54
CA ILE A 233 9.94 0.30 -0.87
C ILE A 233 10.72 1.33 -1.66
N VAL A 234 11.75 0.88 -2.38
CA VAL A 234 12.62 1.72 -3.20
C VAL A 234 12.16 1.68 -4.64
N ILE A 235 11.85 2.82 -5.20
CA ILE A 235 11.39 3.01 -6.57
C ILE A 235 12.47 3.75 -7.33
N GLU A 236 12.94 3.17 -8.44
CA GLU A 236 13.87 3.82 -9.37
C GLU A 236 13.12 4.18 -10.64
N THR A 237 13.30 5.41 -11.09
CA THR A 237 12.79 5.84 -12.40
C THR A 237 13.74 5.47 -13.51
N LYS A 238 13.19 5.32 -14.73
CA LYS A 238 13.96 5.03 -15.92
C LYS A 238 15.08 6.05 -16.13
N ARG A 239 16.23 5.53 -16.39
CA ARG A 239 17.42 6.32 -16.72
C ARG A 239 17.59 6.40 -18.22
N LEU A 240 18.08 7.52 -18.69
CA LEU A 240 18.35 7.73 -20.10
C LEU A 240 19.37 6.70 -20.63
N ALA A 241 18.91 5.86 -21.54
CA ALA A 241 19.74 4.88 -22.21
C ALA A 241 20.19 5.43 -23.58
N GLY A 242 21.43 5.76 -23.74
CA GLY A 242 22.06 5.91 -25.06
C GLY A 242 21.85 7.20 -25.84
N ASN A 243 22.36 7.19 -27.07
CA ASN A 243 22.56 8.25 -28.05
C ASN A 243 21.35 8.43 -28.98
N GLN A 244 20.12 8.29 -28.50
CA GLN A 244 18.93 8.35 -29.36
C GLN A 244 18.01 9.47 -28.88
N GLU A 245 17.50 10.20 -29.85
CA GLU A 245 16.32 11.02 -29.67
C GLU A 245 15.11 10.11 -29.81
N LEU A 246 14.32 9.99 -28.77
CA LEU A 246 13.13 9.16 -28.72
C LEU A 246 11.95 10.00 -28.25
N VAL A 247 10.86 9.91 -28.95
CA VAL A 247 9.56 10.44 -28.54
C VAL A 247 8.63 9.25 -28.35
N THR A 248 8.18 9.04 -27.12
CA THR A 248 7.24 7.96 -26.81
C THR A 248 5.92 8.54 -26.36
N TYR A 249 4.85 8.17 -27.04
CA TYR A 249 3.50 8.46 -26.60
C TYR A 249 2.84 7.19 -26.09
N THR A 250 2.20 7.27 -24.92
CA THR A 250 1.37 6.22 -24.35
C THR A 250 0.00 6.77 -24.04
N GLY A 251 -1.04 6.24 -24.69
CA GLY A 251 -2.43 6.55 -24.41
C GLY A 251 -3.16 5.33 -23.88
N SER A 252 -4.01 5.50 -22.87
CA SER A 252 -4.90 4.43 -22.41
C SER A 252 -6.30 4.93 -22.09
N ILE A 253 -7.28 4.06 -22.30
CA ILE A 253 -8.67 4.24 -21.91
C ILE A 253 -8.97 3.17 -20.87
N GLU A 254 -9.52 3.58 -19.73
CA GLU A 254 -9.93 2.71 -18.66
C GLU A 254 -11.44 2.71 -18.50
N VAL A 255 -12.04 1.51 -18.37
CA VAL A 255 -13.47 1.32 -18.11
C VAL A 255 -13.62 0.60 -16.77
N SER A 256 -14.26 1.26 -15.80
CA SER A 256 -14.53 0.72 -14.47
C SER A 256 -16.02 0.44 -14.31
N MET A 257 -16.38 -0.80 -13.99
CA MET A 257 -17.77 -1.26 -13.82
C MET A 257 -17.99 -1.65 -12.35
N PRO A 258 -19.13 -1.23 -11.73
CA PRO A 258 -19.45 -1.60 -10.34
C PRO A 258 -19.51 -3.11 -10.15
N ASP A 259 -18.96 -3.63 -9.06
CA ASP A 259 -19.12 -5.02 -8.62
C ASP A 259 -20.03 -5.09 -7.39
N LEU A 260 -21.26 -5.48 -7.62
CA LEU A 260 -22.30 -5.61 -6.59
C LEU A 260 -22.53 -7.07 -6.17
N THR A 261 -21.66 -8.00 -6.52
CA THR A 261 -21.84 -9.44 -6.24
C THR A 261 -21.83 -9.78 -4.74
N SER A 262 -21.32 -8.89 -3.89
CA SER A 262 -21.36 -9.04 -2.43
C SER A 262 -22.70 -8.66 -1.80
N TYR A 263 -23.55 -7.92 -2.49
CA TYR A 263 -24.88 -7.51 -2.01
C TYR A 263 -25.93 -8.57 -2.30
N ASN A 264 -26.81 -8.81 -1.34
CA ASN A 264 -27.87 -9.81 -1.39
C ASN A 264 -29.17 -9.27 -0.78
N LEU A 265 -29.55 -8.05 -1.20
CA LEU A 265 -30.71 -7.37 -0.65
C LEU A 265 -32.04 -8.00 -1.10
N CYS A 266 -33.07 -7.83 -0.29
CA CYS A 266 -34.42 -8.20 -0.64
C CYS A 266 -34.95 -7.37 -1.83
N ASN A 267 -35.68 -7.99 -2.75
CA ASN A 267 -36.55 -7.30 -3.69
C ASN A 267 -37.85 -6.84 -2.99
N ALA A 268 -38.73 -6.12 -3.69
CA ALA A 268 -39.93 -5.55 -3.10
C ALA A 268 -40.87 -6.59 -2.49
N TRP A 269 -41.00 -7.75 -3.14
CA TRP A 269 -41.83 -8.84 -2.62
C TRP A 269 -41.22 -9.49 -1.38
N GLU A 270 -39.94 -9.78 -1.43
CA GLU A 270 -39.17 -10.38 -0.32
C GLU A 270 -39.17 -9.47 0.91
N LYS A 271 -39.00 -8.16 0.68
CA LYS A 271 -39.04 -7.18 1.77
C LYS A 271 -40.43 -7.10 2.43
N LEU A 272 -41.49 -7.07 1.65
CA LEU A 272 -42.84 -7.08 2.16
C LEU A 272 -43.16 -8.35 2.96
N GLU A 273 -42.60 -9.50 2.53
CA GLU A 273 -42.74 -10.76 3.26
C GLU A 273 -41.96 -10.75 4.58
N ALA A 274 -40.72 -10.16 4.59
CA ALA A 274 -39.96 -9.99 5.83
C ALA A 274 -40.73 -9.13 6.87
N GLU A 275 -41.35 -8.05 6.44
CA GLU A 275 -42.18 -7.20 7.29
C GLU A 275 -43.41 -7.94 7.82
N ARG A 276 -44.01 -8.79 6.99
CA ARG A 276 -45.14 -9.63 7.40
C ARG A 276 -44.74 -10.64 8.47
N ILE A 277 -43.57 -11.26 8.31
CA ILE A 277 -43.00 -12.22 9.27
C ILE A 277 -42.67 -11.53 10.61
N GLU A 278 -42.15 -10.31 10.59
CA GLU A 278 -41.89 -9.54 11.83
C GLU A 278 -43.16 -9.11 12.55
N GLY A 279 -44.29 -9.02 11.85
CA GLY A 279 -45.56 -8.58 12.41
C GLY A 279 -45.81 -7.07 12.27
N VAL A 280 -45.12 -6.36 11.38
CA VAL A 280 -45.34 -4.93 11.08
C VAL A 280 -46.79 -4.61 10.77
N TYR A 281 -47.52 -5.55 10.19
CA TYR A 281 -48.93 -5.42 9.78
C TYR A 281 -49.89 -6.08 10.76
N THR A 282 -49.48 -6.29 12.01
CA THR A 282 -50.31 -6.91 13.06
C THR A 282 -50.47 -5.98 14.26
N SER A 283 -51.67 -5.94 14.83
CA SER A 283 -51.99 -5.16 16.03
C SER A 283 -53.07 -5.84 16.85
N ALA A 284 -52.96 -5.77 18.18
CA ALA A 284 -54.01 -6.21 19.08
C ALA A 284 -55.23 -5.29 19.04
N ASN A 285 -55.08 -4.03 18.60
CA ASN A 285 -56.18 -3.08 18.44
C ASN A 285 -56.89 -3.33 17.10
N PRO A 286 -58.22 -3.65 17.11
CA PRO A 286 -58.95 -3.98 15.89
C PRO A 286 -58.98 -2.87 14.84
N GLN A 287 -59.08 -1.61 15.26
CA GLN A 287 -59.09 -0.49 14.32
C GLN A 287 -57.72 -0.32 13.64
N THR A 288 -56.66 -0.33 14.41
CA THR A 288 -55.26 -0.31 13.89
C THR A 288 -55.02 -1.51 12.98
N GLN A 289 -55.53 -2.71 13.33
CA GLN A 289 -55.39 -3.90 12.49
C GLN A 289 -56.02 -3.72 11.10
N VAL A 290 -57.21 -3.10 11.02
CA VAL A 290 -57.86 -2.79 9.74
C VAL A 290 -56.99 -1.87 8.89
N ASP A 291 -56.43 -0.83 9.47
CA ASP A 291 -55.60 0.15 8.76
C ASP A 291 -54.26 -0.47 8.30
N LEU A 292 -53.63 -1.28 9.15
CA LEU A 292 -52.44 -2.04 8.78
C LEU A 292 -52.70 -3.04 7.64
N THR A 293 -53.86 -3.71 7.67
CA THR A 293 -54.27 -4.65 6.60
C THR A 293 -54.49 -3.91 5.28
N LYS A 294 -55.15 -2.73 5.31
CA LYS A 294 -55.31 -1.88 4.12
C LYS A 294 -53.93 -1.45 3.57
N ARG A 295 -53.02 -1.00 4.45
CA ARG A 295 -51.64 -0.61 4.08
C ARG A 295 -50.88 -1.76 3.42
N TYR A 296 -50.93 -2.95 4.04
CA TYR A 296 -50.28 -4.16 3.46
C TYR A 296 -50.81 -4.48 2.07
N ASN A 297 -52.19 -4.51 1.91
CA ASN A 297 -52.80 -4.82 0.64
C ASN A 297 -52.52 -3.76 -0.44
N ALA A 298 -52.45 -2.49 -0.07
CA ALA A 298 -52.09 -1.42 -1.00
C ALA A 298 -50.61 -1.56 -1.50
N LEU A 299 -49.67 -1.81 -0.59
CA LEU A 299 -48.30 -2.08 -0.94
C LEU A 299 -48.16 -3.36 -1.80
N LYS A 300 -48.84 -4.42 -1.40
CA LYS A 300 -48.87 -5.69 -2.15
C LYS A 300 -49.38 -5.49 -3.58
N ALA A 301 -50.43 -4.69 -3.78
CA ALA A 301 -50.93 -4.38 -5.10
C ALA A 301 -49.93 -3.59 -5.95
N GLN A 302 -49.22 -2.64 -5.37
CA GLN A 302 -48.18 -1.89 -6.06
C GLN A 302 -47.00 -2.81 -6.44
N VAL A 303 -46.55 -3.67 -5.54
CA VAL A 303 -45.45 -4.65 -5.80
C VAL A 303 -45.86 -5.63 -6.91
N LEU A 304 -47.11 -6.15 -6.87
CA LEU A 304 -47.64 -7.00 -7.94
C LEU A 304 -47.80 -6.22 -9.27
N GLY A 305 -48.04 -4.90 -9.19
CA GLY A 305 -48.04 -3.99 -10.34
C GLY A 305 -46.63 -3.69 -10.91
N GLY A 306 -45.56 -4.25 -10.32
CA GLY A 306 -44.17 -4.14 -10.82
C GLY A 306 -43.36 -3.06 -10.10
N LEU A 307 -43.81 -2.52 -8.98
CA LEU A 307 -42.97 -1.59 -8.18
C LEU A 307 -41.84 -2.37 -7.49
N ASP A 308 -40.63 -2.25 -8.02
CA ASP A 308 -39.39 -2.82 -7.47
C ASP A 308 -38.22 -1.94 -7.85
N THR A 309 -37.89 -0.95 -7.00
CA THR A 309 -36.86 0.03 -7.26
C THR A 309 -35.51 -0.55 -6.91
N TYR A 310 -34.64 -0.76 -7.89
CA TYR A 310 -33.25 -1.17 -7.66
C TYR A 310 -32.38 0.03 -7.28
N TRP A 311 -32.37 0.37 -5.99
CA TRP A 311 -31.71 1.56 -5.46
C TRP A 311 -30.20 1.56 -5.65
N LEU A 312 -29.54 0.39 -5.58
CA LEU A 312 -28.09 0.28 -5.73
C LEU A 312 -27.58 0.82 -7.07
N ALA A 313 -28.38 0.78 -8.13
CA ALA A 313 -27.99 1.31 -9.43
C ALA A 313 -28.06 2.85 -9.53
N LYS A 314 -28.77 3.51 -8.62
CA LYS A 314 -29.07 4.96 -8.75
C LYS A 314 -27.83 5.85 -8.67
N PRO A 315 -26.90 5.66 -7.70
CA PRO A 315 -25.69 6.47 -7.63
C PRO A 315 -24.60 6.02 -8.60
N LEU A 316 -24.76 4.90 -9.30
CA LEU A 316 -23.70 4.24 -10.04
C LEU A 316 -23.68 4.61 -11.52
N ARG A 317 -22.49 4.53 -12.08
CA ARG A 317 -22.18 4.63 -13.51
C ARG A 317 -21.08 3.65 -13.89
N THR A 318 -20.94 3.37 -15.17
CA THR A 318 -19.69 2.87 -15.71
C THR A 318 -18.73 4.06 -15.83
N GLY A 319 -17.64 4.02 -15.05
CA GLY A 319 -16.60 5.03 -15.11
C GLY A 319 -15.74 4.86 -16.36
N VAL A 320 -15.51 5.92 -17.11
CA VAL A 320 -14.59 5.91 -18.26
C VAL A 320 -13.51 6.97 -18.02
N GLY A 321 -12.32 6.50 -17.69
CA GLY A 321 -11.13 7.32 -17.48
C GLY A 321 -10.18 7.23 -18.69
N HIS A 322 -9.22 8.15 -18.76
CA HIS A 322 -8.20 8.12 -19.79
C HIS A 322 -6.88 8.70 -19.30
N LYS A 323 -5.79 8.19 -19.88
CA LYS A 323 -4.43 8.61 -19.55
C LYS A 323 -3.65 8.87 -20.83
N HIS A 324 -2.87 9.94 -20.82
CA HIS A 324 -1.98 10.34 -21.91
C HIS A 324 -0.62 10.69 -21.34
N THR A 325 0.43 10.01 -21.81
CA THR A 325 1.81 10.29 -21.40
C THR A 325 2.65 10.53 -22.65
N LEU A 326 3.38 11.62 -22.66
CA LEU A 326 4.38 11.97 -23.66
C LEU A 326 5.75 12.01 -22.98
N SER A 327 6.68 11.18 -23.45
CA SER A 327 8.06 11.15 -23.00
C SER A 327 8.99 11.53 -24.15
N VAL A 328 9.85 12.51 -23.91
CA VAL A 328 10.85 12.98 -24.87
C VAL A 328 12.23 12.77 -24.28
N GLU A 329 13.00 11.89 -24.90
CA GLU A 329 14.39 11.65 -24.54
C GLU A 329 15.32 12.36 -25.52
N LEU A 330 16.19 13.22 -25.02
CA LEU A 330 17.12 14.02 -25.78
C LEU A 330 18.55 13.80 -25.25
N GLY A 331 19.52 13.66 -26.13
CA GLY A 331 20.89 13.77 -25.64
C GLY A 331 21.99 13.21 -26.50
N ASP A 332 23.14 13.87 -26.40
CA ASP A 332 24.44 13.34 -26.80
C ASP A 332 24.99 12.46 -25.65
N SER A 333 25.22 11.19 -25.93
CA SER A 333 25.70 10.17 -24.98
C SER A 333 26.95 10.56 -24.17
N ARG A 334 27.66 11.58 -24.61
CA ARG A 334 28.96 11.93 -24.03
C ARG A 334 28.90 12.98 -22.91
N LYS A 335 27.91 13.88 -22.93
CA LYS A 335 27.92 15.03 -22.00
C LYS A 335 26.57 15.36 -21.38
N LEU A 336 25.53 15.55 -22.16
CA LEU A 336 24.23 16.01 -21.69
C LEU A 336 23.12 15.04 -22.12
N ARG A 337 22.27 14.68 -21.20
CA ARG A 337 21.05 13.90 -21.44
C ARG A 337 19.90 14.56 -20.73
N ALA A 338 18.75 14.62 -21.37
CA ALA A 338 17.52 15.11 -20.78
C ALA A 338 16.36 14.19 -21.13
N MET A 339 15.48 13.94 -20.17
CA MET A 339 14.19 13.29 -20.36
C MET A 339 13.13 14.23 -19.82
N ILE A 340 12.11 14.46 -20.61
CA ILE A 340 10.97 15.29 -20.28
C ILE A 340 9.73 14.42 -20.42
N ASP A 341 9.01 14.23 -19.33
CA ASP A 341 7.77 13.50 -19.29
C ASP A 341 6.63 14.45 -18.98
N PHE A 342 5.54 14.31 -19.72
CA PHE A 342 4.28 14.99 -19.44
C PHE A 342 3.19 13.94 -19.36
N SER A 343 2.40 13.94 -18.29
CA SER A 343 1.31 12.99 -18.10
C SER A 343 0.04 13.67 -17.62
N TYR A 344 -1.06 13.32 -18.25
CA TYR A 344 -2.41 13.60 -17.82
C TYR A 344 -3.12 12.27 -17.55
N ASN A 345 -3.67 12.10 -16.36
CA ASN A 345 -4.38 10.90 -15.93
C ASN A 345 -5.71 11.28 -15.29
N ASN A 346 -6.82 10.87 -15.88
CA ASN A 346 -8.15 10.99 -15.29
C ASN A 346 -8.71 9.60 -14.99
N VAL A 347 -8.96 9.33 -13.71
CA VAL A 347 -9.57 8.10 -13.21
C VAL A 347 -11.02 8.42 -12.83
N ALA A 348 -11.96 7.93 -13.64
CA ALA A 348 -13.38 8.09 -13.36
C ALA A 348 -13.89 6.98 -12.45
N GLY A 349 -14.42 7.35 -11.30
CA GLY A 349 -15.00 6.43 -10.33
C GLY A 349 -16.36 5.86 -10.79
N VAL A 350 -16.78 4.77 -10.14
CA VAL A 350 -18.07 4.10 -10.43
C VAL A 350 -19.26 4.76 -9.75
N MET A 351 -19.06 5.60 -8.75
CA MET A 351 -20.12 6.51 -8.27
C MET A 351 -20.12 7.78 -9.11
N LYS A 352 -21.31 8.27 -9.44
CA LYS A 352 -21.48 9.49 -10.23
C LYS A 352 -20.81 10.69 -9.54
N GLY A 353 -20.02 11.46 -10.28
CA GLY A 353 -19.29 12.61 -9.76
C GLY A 353 -17.97 12.31 -9.06
N SER A 354 -17.67 11.04 -8.75
CA SER A 354 -16.37 10.67 -8.20
C SER A 354 -15.32 10.60 -9.30
N GLU A 355 -14.20 11.31 -9.14
CA GLU A 355 -13.07 11.28 -10.08
C GLU A 355 -11.76 11.74 -9.42
N ARG A 356 -10.65 11.30 -10.01
CA ARG A 356 -9.31 11.77 -9.66
C ARG A 356 -8.56 12.15 -10.93
N THR A 357 -8.08 13.38 -10.98
CA THR A 357 -7.31 13.91 -12.10
C THR A 357 -5.92 14.28 -11.65
N VAL A 358 -4.89 13.76 -12.33
CA VAL A 358 -3.48 14.05 -12.07
C VAL A 358 -2.85 14.62 -13.32
N LEU A 359 -2.29 15.80 -13.21
CA LEU A 359 -1.46 16.43 -14.22
C LEU A 359 -0.02 16.48 -13.71
N SER A 360 0.93 15.88 -14.41
CA SER A 360 2.33 15.89 -13.99
C SER A 360 3.29 16.22 -15.12
N GLY A 361 4.35 16.90 -14.76
CA GLY A 361 5.50 17.19 -15.62
C GLY A 361 6.79 16.88 -14.88
N ASP A 362 7.68 16.14 -15.53
CA ASP A 362 8.95 15.73 -14.95
C ASP A 362 10.09 16.02 -15.92
N VAL A 363 11.17 16.55 -15.39
CA VAL A 363 12.38 16.87 -16.13
C VAL A 363 13.58 16.23 -15.45
N ASN A 364 14.20 15.27 -16.09
CA ASN A 364 15.43 14.62 -15.62
C ASN A 364 16.59 15.01 -16.53
N VAL A 365 17.53 15.75 -16.00
CA VAL A 365 18.73 16.20 -16.72
C VAL A 365 19.97 15.60 -16.06
N SER A 366 20.84 15.00 -16.85
CA SER A 366 22.14 14.53 -16.40
C SER A 366 23.25 15.10 -17.24
N TYR A 367 24.27 15.63 -16.58
CA TYR A 367 25.46 16.18 -17.21
C TYR A 367 26.74 15.54 -16.67
N ARG A 368 27.51 14.94 -17.56
CA ARG A 368 28.80 14.31 -17.22
C ARG A 368 29.97 15.11 -17.79
N LYS A 369 30.93 15.46 -16.90
CA LYS A 369 32.18 16.13 -17.28
C LYS A 369 33.34 15.44 -16.59
N LYS A 370 34.16 14.72 -17.37
CA LYS A 370 35.28 13.90 -16.85
C LYS A 370 34.80 12.96 -15.72
N SER A 371 35.31 13.13 -14.51
CA SER A 371 35.01 12.37 -13.29
C SER A 371 33.77 12.85 -12.53
N PHE A 372 33.13 13.94 -13.00
CA PHE A 372 31.92 14.49 -12.38
C PHE A 372 30.67 14.10 -13.14
N LEU A 373 29.61 13.71 -12.40
CA LEU A 373 28.26 13.53 -12.88
C LEU A 373 27.32 14.41 -12.04
N PHE A 374 26.58 15.27 -12.70
CA PHE A 374 25.50 16.04 -12.11
C PHE A 374 24.17 15.53 -12.67
N ARG A 375 23.20 15.34 -11.81
CA ARG A 375 21.82 14.98 -12.20
C ARG A 375 20.85 15.83 -11.42
N ASN A 376 19.82 16.31 -12.10
CA ASN A 376 18.70 16.99 -11.49
C ASN A 376 17.41 16.36 -11.98
N ILE A 377 16.48 16.12 -11.04
CA ILE A 377 15.14 15.59 -11.31
C ILE A 377 14.15 16.57 -10.69
N LEU A 378 13.51 17.36 -11.57
CA LEU A 378 12.42 18.24 -11.19
C LEU A 378 11.10 17.57 -11.54
N SER A 379 10.20 17.45 -10.57
CA SER A 379 8.84 16.93 -10.72
C SER A 379 7.82 17.94 -10.25
N VAL A 380 6.83 18.23 -11.06
CA VAL A 380 5.69 19.08 -10.71
C VAL A 380 4.42 18.28 -10.96
N SER A 381 3.54 18.21 -9.98
CA SER A 381 2.24 17.56 -10.15
C SER A 381 1.13 18.39 -9.52
N ASN A 382 -0.03 18.39 -10.18
CA ASN A 382 -1.28 18.91 -9.65
C ASN A 382 -2.30 17.78 -9.68
N THR A 383 -2.89 17.49 -8.52
CA THR A 383 -3.91 16.45 -8.34
C THR A 383 -5.19 17.09 -7.85
N ARG A 384 -6.30 16.73 -8.47
CA ARG A 384 -7.65 17.07 -8.04
C ARG A 384 -8.44 15.80 -7.83
N SER A 385 -9.06 15.70 -6.68
CA SER A 385 -9.94 14.61 -6.25
C SER A 385 -11.32 15.17 -5.97
N ASP A 386 -12.33 14.71 -6.69
CA ASP A 386 -13.73 15.02 -6.44
C ASP A 386 -14.41 13.77 -5.88
N ASN A 387 -15.01 13.84 -4.69
CA ASN A 387 -15.81 12.79 -4.12
C ASN A 387 -17.24 12.86 -4.65
N SER A 388 -17.95 11.74 -4.55
CA SER A 388 -19.30 11.65 -5.11
C SER A 388 -20.30 12.52 -4.35
N PRO A 389 -21.03 13.43 -5.00
CA PRO A 389 -22.11 14.19 -4.35
C PRO A 389 -23.35 13.34 -4.06
N TRP A 390 -23.32 12.03 -4.46
CA TRP A 390 -24.41 11.08 -4.21
C TRP A 390 -24.36 10.49 -2.78
N GLY A 391 -23.40 10.91 -1.93
CA GLY A 391 -23.28 10.43 -0.56
C GLY A 391 -22.77 9.00 -0.45
N ASP A 392 -23.02 8.36 0.67
CA ASP A 392 -22.58 6.99 0.94
C ASP A 392 -23.41 5.96 0.18
N PHE A 393 -22.73 4.97 -0.39
CA PHE A 393 -23.40 3.88 -1.10
C PHE A 393 -24.31 3.05 -0.18
N GLY A 394 -23.99 2.99 1.11
CA GLY A 394 -24.78 2.34 2.15
C GLY A 394 -26.19 2.93 2.33
N ASP A 395 -26.35 4.23 2.07
CA ASP A 395 -27.67 4.87 2.15
C ASP A 395 -28.62 4.31 1.09
N TYR A 396 -28.13 4.03 -0.10
CA TYR A 396 -28.90 3.37 -1.16
C TYR A 396 -29.18 1.90 -0.83
N ALA A 397 -28.26 1.21 -0.16
CA ALA A 397 -28.45 -0.16 0.27
C ALA A 397 -29.47 -0.33 1.41
N ARG A 398 -29.86 0.77 2.07
CA ARG A 398 -30.90 0.81 3.12
C ARG A 398 -32.29 1.09 2.56
N MET A 399 -32.41 1.64 1.34
CA MET A 399 -33.69 2.05 0.78
C MET A 399 -34.57 0.87 0.45
N ASN A 400 -35.86 0.93 0.87
CA ASN A 400 -36.82 -0.13 0.56
C ASN A 400 -37.12 -0.16 -0.94
N PRO A 401 -37.16 -1.35 -1.56
CA PRO A 401 -37.35 -1.49 -2.99
C PRO A 401 -38.77 -1.13 -3.46
N TYR A 402 -39.76 -1.03 -2.56
CA TYR A 402 -41.11 -0.55 -2.87
C TYR A 402 -41.25 0.97 -2.65
N TRP A 403 -40.18 1.69 -2.30
CA TRP A 403 -40.17 3.17 -2.31
C TRP A 403 -39.82 3.70 -3.69
N SER A 404 -40.47 4.77 -4.10
CA SER A 404 -40.20 5.39 -5.39
C SER A 404 -39.00 6.31 -5.30
N ALA A 405 -38.08 6.22 -6.25
CA ALA A 405 -36.92 7.10 -6.34
C ALA A 405 -37.28 8.53 -6.81
N VAL A 406 -38.44 8.67 -7.49
CA VAL A 406 -38.98 9.92 -8.01
C VAL A 406 -40.46 10.04 -7.65
N ASP A 407 -40.92 11.26 -7.57
CA ASP A 407 -42.35 11.52 -7.39
C ASP A 407 -43.15 10.99 -8.58
N PRO A 408 -44.12 10.10 -8.38
CA PRO A 408 -44.85 9.46 -9.47
C PRO A 408 -45.68 10.45 -10.32
N GLN A 409 -46.02 11.62 -9.78
CA GLN A 409 -46.86 12.61 -10.47
C GLN A 409 -46.01 13.60 -11.30
N THR A 410 -44.91 14.03 -10.74
CA THR A 410 -44.00 15.04 -11.36
C THR A 410 -42.82 14.45 -12.11
N GLY A 411 -42.42 13.19 -11.82
CA GLY A 411 -41.22 12.56 -12.33
C GLY A 411 -39.93 13.12 -11.76
N GLN A 412 -40.02 14.08 -10.82
CA GLN A 412 -38.86 14.73 -10.21
C GLN A 412 -38.35 13.94 -8.99
N ILE A 413 -37.08 14.13 -8.64
CA ILE A 413 -36.49 13.54 -7.42
C ILE A 413 -37.08 14.29 -6.23
N ALA A 414 -37.90 13.57 -5.43
CA ALA A 414 -38.49 14.10 -4.21
C ALA A 414 -37.46 14.15 -3.07
N ARG A 415 -37.60 15.10 -2.15
CA ARG A 415 -36.71 15.20 -0.97
C ARG A 415 -36.83 13.98 -0.05
N TRP A 416 -38.05 13.45 0.09
CA TRP A 416 -38.39 12.30 0.92
C TRP A 416 -38.73 11.12 0.03
N ALA A 417 -38.11 9.99 0.27
CA ALA A 417 -38.47 8.76 -0.44
C ALA A 417 -39.74 8.13 0.11
N TYR A 418 -39.96 8.25 1.41
CA TYR A 418 -41.13 7.79 2.13
C TYR A 418 -41.18 8.46 3.51
N ASP A 419 -42.33 9.05 3.87
CA ASP A 419 -42.57 9.73 5.14
C ASP A 419 -41.41 10.70 5.47
N GLU A 420 -40.68 10.52 6.58
CA GLU A 420 -39.50 11.33 6.97
C GLU A 420 -38.17 10.73 6.52
N VAL A 421 -38.19 9.64 5.72
CA VAL A 421 -36.97 9.03 5.20
C VAL A 421 -36.41 9.82 4.02
N ALA A 422 -35.24 10.40 4.21
CA ALA A 422 -34.60 11.20 3.18
C ALA A 422 -34.27 10.37 1.93
N ASN A 423 -34.49 10.95 0.75
CA ASN A 423 -34.09 10.35 -0.52
C ASN A 423 -32.63 10.71 -0.80
N PRO A 424 -31.70 9.75 -0.78
CA PRO A 424 -30.27 10.05 -0.99
C PRO A 424 -29.97 10.64 -2.38
N MET A 425 -30.86 10.42 -3.36
CA MET A 425 -30.73 11.03 -4.68
C MET A 425 -30.96 12.54 -4.67
N TYR A 426 -31.77 13.05 -3.72
CA TYR A 426 -32.09 14.48 -3.65
C TYR A 426 -30.85 15.32 -3.34
N ASP A 427 -30.03 14.87 -2.43
CA ASP A 427 -28.82 15.58 -2.00
C ASP A 427 -27.83 15.78 -3.16
N ALA A 428 -27.75 14.83 -4.09
CA ALA A 428 -26.93 14.94 -5.29
C ALA A 428 -27.38 16.07 -6.26
N THR A 429 -28.63 16.54 -6.12
CA THR A 429 -29.19 17.64 -6.96
C THR A 429 -28.88 19.04 -6.40
N LEU A 430 -28.34 19.12 -5.19
CA LEU A 430 -28.22 20.37 -4.43
C LEU A 430 -26.91 21.12 -4.63
N GLY A 431 -25.95 20.62 -5.43
CA GLY A 431 -24.64 21.23 -5.57
C GLY A 431 -23.71 20.99 -4.37
N THR A 432 -23.88 19.87 -3.68
CA THR A 432 -22.95 19.38 -2.66
C THR A 432 -21.56 19.25 -3.27
N LEU A 433 -20.54 19.74 -2.54
CA LEU A 433 -19.14 19.71 -2.97
C LEU A 433 -18.29 18.98 -1.91
N ASP A 434 -17.49 18.06 -2.35
CA ASP A 434 -16.39 17.49 -1.57
C ASP A 434 -15.20 17.28 -2.50
N ARG A 435 -14.25 18.20 -2.42
CA ARG A 435 -13.11 18.30 -3.32
C ARG A 435 -11.83 18.50 -2.54
N GLU A 436 -10.78 17.83 -3.00
CA GLU A 436 -9.42 18.09 -2.58
C GLU A 436 -8.53 18.37 -3.79
N THR A 437 -7.69 19.37 -3.67
CA THR A 437 -6.69 19.72 -4.69
C THR A 437 -5.34 19.87 -4.03
N TYR A 438 -4.29 19.30 -4.61
CA TYR A 438 -2.94 19.60 -4.16
C TYR A 438 -1.95 19.77 -5.31
N THR A 439 -0.98 20.63 -5.08
CA THR A 439 0.16 20.83 -5.97
C THR A 439 1.45 20.44 -5.24
N SER A 440 2.23 19.56 -5.85
CA SER A 440 3.52 19.11 -5.33
C SER A 440 4.65 19.47 -6.30
N VAL A 441 5.70 20.09 -5.78
CA VAL A 441 6.94 20.39 -6.50
C VAL A 441 8.07 19.67 -5.77
N THR A 442 8.82 18.84 -6.48
CA THR A 442 9.98 18.14 -5.92
C THR A 442 11.18 18.38 -6.82
N ASP A 443 12.29 18.81 -6.24
CA ASP A 443 13.55 19.01 -6.93
C ASP A 443 14.67 18.22 -6.23
N ASN A 444 15.25 17.27 -6.95
CA ASN A 444 16.26 16.35 -6.46
C ASN A 444 17.55 16.55 -7.25
N PHE A 445 18.57 17.06 -6.61
CA PHE A 445 19.88 17.30 -7.18
C PHE A 445 20.91 16.29 -6.67
N TYR A 446 21.73 15.77 -7.59
CA TYR A 446 22.82 14.84 -7.32
C TYR A 446 24.12 15.37 -7.92
N ALA A 447 25.20 15.27 -7.17
CA ALA A 447 26.55 15.49 -7.64
C ALA A 447 27.42 14.28 -7.26
N GLU A 448 28.00 13.63 -8.24
CA GLU A 448 28.93 12.51 -8.04
C GLU A 448 30.32 12.90 -8.56
N TRP A 449 31.32 12.63 -7.77
CA TRP A 449 32.70 12.81 -8.11
C TRP A 449 33.47 11.51 -7.94
N GLN A 450 33.98 10.96 -9.05
CA GLN A 450 34.93 9.84 -9.06
C GLN A 450 36.31 10.39 -8.76
N ALA A 451 36.66 10.50 -7.47
CA ALA A 451 37.89 11.11 -7.02
C ALA A 451 39.12 10.25 -7.39
N THR A 452 39.00 8.91 -7.25
CA THR A 452 39.96 7.90 -7.72
C THR A 452 39.19 6.73 -8.34
N GLU A 453 39.91 5.74 -8.88
CA GLU A 453 39.25 4.51 -9.39
C GLU A 453 38.46 3.78 -8.29
N ALA A 454 38.88 3.87 -7.03
CA ALA A 454 38.27 3.20 -5.89
C ALA A 454 37.33 4.08 -5.08
N LEU A 455 37.47 5.42 -5.12
CA LEU A 455 36.73 6.35 -4.26
C LEU A 455 35.78 7.23 -5.07
N LYS A 456 34.50 7.14 -4.75
CA LYS A 456 33.44 8.00 -5.27
C LYS A 456 32.81 8.79 -4.13
N LEU A 457 32.68 10.10 -4.30
CA LEU A 457 31.91 10.98 -3.42
C LEU A 457 30.57 11.30 -4.07
N THR A 458 29.51 11.29 -3.29
CA THR A 458 28.15 11.61 -3.74
C THR A 458 27.56 12.63 -2.79
N ALA A 459 27.08 13.75 -3.32
CA ALA A 459 26.26 14.72 -2.61
C ALA A 459 24.85 14.74 -3.20
N ARG A 460 23.85 14.86 -2.34
CA ARG A 460 22.44 14.91 -2.72
C ARG A 460 21.75 16.07 -1.99
N LEU A 461 20.85 16.76 -2.69
CA LEU A 461 19.99 17.78 -2.12
C LEU A 461 18.56 17.51 -2.62
N GLY A 462 17.63 17.32 -1.72
CA GLY A 462 16.22 17.12 -2.03
C GLY A 462 15.38 18.22 -1.41
N ILE A 463 14.47 18.79 -2.22
CA ILE A 463 13.49 19.78 -1.81
C ILE A 463 12.14 19.33 -2.31
N ALA A 464 11.16 19.16 -1.42
CA ALA A 464 9.79 18.89 -1.78
C ALA A 464 8.86 19.90 -1.10
N VAL A 465 7.94 20.49 -1.86
CA VAL A 465 6.93 21.39 -1.35
C VAL A 465 5.57 20.93 -1.84
N LYS A 466 4.61 20.77 -0.91
CA LYS A 466 3.21 20.45 -1.23
C LYS A 466 2.31 21.53 -0.65
N ARG A 467 1.31 21.94 -1.43
CA ARG A 467 0.18 22.75 -0.98
C ARG A 467 -1.09 21.99 -1.27
N SER A 468 -1.98 21.93 -0.29
CA SER A 468 -3.28 21.26 -0.40
C SER A 468 -4.39 22.18 0.04
N ASP A 469 -5.50 22.13 -0.69
CA ASP A 469 -6.74 22.81 -0.40
C ASP A 469 -7.87 21.79 -0.49
N ALA A 470 -8.76 21.75 0.51
CA ALA A 470 -9.94 20.89 0.48
C ALA A 470 -11.18 21.67 0.87
N ASP A 471 -12.24 21.43 0.10
CA ASP A 471 -13.53 22.09 0.21
C ASP A 471 -14.62 21.04 0.41
N GLU A 472 -15.39 21.16 1.48
CA GLU A 472 -16.57 20.34 1.73
C GLU A 472 -17.78 21.24 2.02
N PHE A 473 -18.77 21.21 1.14
CA PHE A 473 -19.96 22.03 1.24
C PHE A 473 -21.24 21.20 1.23
N TYR A 474 -22.07 21.39 2.24
CA TYR A 474 -23.41 20.87 2.32
C TYR A 474 -24.41 22.01 2.30
N PRO A 475 -25.26 22.13 1.25
CA PRO A 475 -26.28 23.18 1.16
C PRO A 475 -27.33 23.09 2.27
N ALA A 476 -27.98 24.21 2.60
CA ALA A 476 -28.99 24.29 3.66
C ALA A 476 -30.18 23.31 3.50
N LYS A 477 -30.49 22.91 2.27
CA LYS A 477 -31.56 21.94 1.96
C LYS A 477 -31.14 20.47 2.07
N HIS A 478 -29.85 20.22 2.27
CA HIS A 478 -29.30 18.86 2.38
C HIS A 478 -29.97 18.09 3.52
N SER A 479 -30.18 16.79 3.33
CA SER A 479 -30.84 15.90 4.31
C SER A 479 -30.18 15.90 5.69
N LYS A 480 -28.84 16.13 5.75
CA LYS A 480 -28.07 16.34 7.00
C LYS A 480 -28.70 17.36 7.95
N PHE A 481 -29.42 18.39 7.43
CA PHE A 481 -30.08 19.46 8.19
C PHE A 481 -31.59 19.24 8.33
N ALA A 482 -32.11 18.07 7.99
CA ALA A 482 -33.52 17.70 8.08
C ALA A 482 -33.87 17.00 9.41
N THR A 483 -33.11 17.22 10.45
CA THR A 483 -33.32 16.65 11.79
C THR A 483 -34.01 17.64 12.73
N SER A 484 -34.63 17.13 13.80
CA SER A 484 -35.28 17.94 14.84
C SER A 484 -34.35 18.97 15.50
N ALA A 485 -33.02 18.71 15.47
CA ALA A 485 -32.00 19.66 15.95
C ALA A 485 -32.05 21.02 15.22
N TYR A 486 -32.55 21.06 13.98
CA TYR A 486 -32.63 22.27 13.15
C TYR A 486 -34.05 22.83 13.01
N GLU A 487 -35.00 22.49 13.88
CA GLU A 487 -36.38 22.95 13.81
C GLU A 487 -36.59 24.35 14.40
N SER A 488 -35.82 24.73 15.42
CA SER A 488 -35.94 26.07 16.01
C SER A 488 -35.53 27.18 15.03
N THR A 489 -36.13 28.36 15.12
CA THR A 489 -35.86 29.49 14.24
C THR A 489 -34.35 29.88 14.21
N SER A 490 -33.68 29.82 15.36
CA SER A 490 -32.25 30.09 15.45
C SER A 490 -31.41 29.04 14.73
N MET A 491 -31.77 27.76 14.83
CA MET A 491 -31.07 26.66 14.18
C MET A 491 -31.35 26.60 12.67
N GLN A 492 -32.55 27.01 12.22
CA GLN A 492 -32.82 27.09 10.77
C GLN A 492 -31.89 28.06 10.05
N LEU A 493 -31.49 29.16 10.71
CA LEU A 493 -30.53 30.12 10.16
C LEU A 493 -29.08 29.59 10.12
N ARG A 494 -28.83 28.42 10.71
CA ARG A 494 -27.54 27.75 10.76
C ARG A 494 -27.43 26.60 9.76
N LYS A 495 -28.50 26.32 8.99
CA LYS A 495 -28.46 25.27 7.96
C LYS A 495 -27.47 25.60 6.85
N GLY A 496 -26.84 24.57 6.34
CA GLY A 496 -25.69 24.62 5.41
C GLY A 496 -24.39 24.72 6.16
N SER A 497 -23.39 23.94 5.74
CA SER A 497 -22.07 23.94 6.33
C SER A 497 -20.99 23.94 5.27
N TYR A 498 -19.89 24.61 5.56
CA TYR A 498 -18.68 24.64 4.74
C TYR A 498 -17.47 24.35 5.61
N GLN A 499 -16.70 23.36 5.20
CA GLN A 499 -15.36 23.12 5.76
C GLN A 499 -14.33 23.48 4.69
N LEU A 500 -13.38 24.33 5.06
CA LEU A 500 -12.23 24.71 4.26
C LEU A 500 -10.96 24.29 4.99
N ASP A 501 -10.18 23.41 4.38
CA ASP A 501 -8.90 22.96 4.88
C ASP A 501 -7.79 23.46 3.96
N ASN A 502 -6.76 24.11 4.52
CA ASN A 502 -5.57 24.53 3.77
C ASN A 502 -4.32 23.96 4.42
N GLY A 503 -3.48 23.32 3.63
CA GLY A 503 -2.26 22.68 4.10
C GLY A 503 -1.03 23.09 3.29
N LYS A 504 0.12 23.12 3.97
CA LYS A 504 1.43 23.30 3.35
C LYS A 504 2.44 22.42 4.04
N SER A 505 3.20 21.62 3.26
CA SER A 505 4.39 20.92 3.74
C SER A 505 5.62 21.32 2.94
N SER A 506 6.78 21.26 3.60
CA SER A 506 8.09 21.48 2.98
C SER A 506 9.09 20.52 3.60
N ASP A 507 9.70 19.69 2.74
CA ASP A 507 10.74 18.73 3.11
C ASP A 507 12.05 19.15 2.45
N ILE A 508 13.08 19.34 3.24
CA ILE A 508 14.43 19.67 2.76
C ILE A 508 15.39 18.64 3.35
N SER A 509 16.19 18.02 2.48
CA SER A 509 17.20 17.05 2.92
C SER A 509 18.51 17.23 2.17
N GLY A 510 19.63 17.12 2.89
CA GLY A 510 20.97 17.13 2.36
C GLY A 510 21.72 15.88 2.79
N GLU A 511 22.46 15.25 1.88
CA GLU A 511 23.19 14.01 2.12
C GLU A 511 24.57 14.06 1.48
N ILE A 512 25.56 13.48 2.15
CA ILE A 512 26.92 13.31 1.61
C ILE A 512 27.38 11.90 1.93
N TYR A 513 27.89 11.18 0.91
CA TYR A 513 28.41 9.83 1.04
C TYR A 513 29.78 9.69 0.36
N ALA A 514 30.66 8.94 1.00
CA ALA A 514 31.92 8.46 0.44
C ALA A 514 31.83 6.96 0.22
N ASN A 515 31.99 6.52 -1.01
CA ASN A 515 31.93 5.13 -1.42
C ASN A 515 33.34 4.69 -1.86
N TYR A 516 33.91 3.72 -1.16
CA TYR A 516 35.17 3.10 -1.49
C TYR A 516 34.94 1.65 -1.93
N ALA A 517 35.39 1.30 -3.13
CA ALA A 517 35.30 -0.04 -3.68
C ALA A 517 36.62 -0.49 -4.24
N LYS A 518 37.13 -1.64 -3.80
CA LYS A 518 38.41 -2.18 -4.27
C LYS A 518 38.40 -3.69 -4.40
N ASN A 519 38.92 -4.15 -5.52
CA ASN A 519 39.22 -5.57 -5.79
C ASN A 519 40.73 -5.81 -5.64
N TRP A 520 41.12 -6.89 -4.96
CA TRP A 520 42.48 -7.38 -4.95
C TRP A 520 42.50 -8.91 -4.91
N GLY A 521 42.90 -9.50 -6.03
CA GLY A 521 42.87 -10.96 -6.19
C GLY A 521 41.45 -11.52 -6.04
N ARG A 522 41.23 -12.33 -5.00
CA ARG A 522 39.93 -12.96 -4.68
C ARG A 522 39.10 -12.14 -3.68
N HIS A 523 39.61 -10.99 -3.27
CA HIS A 523 38.95 -10.16 -2.25
C HIS A 523 38.26 -8.96 -2.90
N TYR A 524 37.02 -8.69 -2.48
CA TYR A 524 36.27 -7.47 -2.79
C TYR A 524 35.87 -6.79 -1.51
N LEU A 525 36.20 -5.53 -1.37
CA LEU A 525 35.76 -4.67 -0.25
C LEU A 525 34.99 -3.48 -0.79
N TYR A 526 33.83 -3.24 -0.22
CA TYR A 526 33.02 -2.03 -0.42
C TYR A 526 32.74 -1.40 0.93
N VAL A 527 33.04 -0.12 1.08
CA VAL A 527 32.75 0.68 2.27
C VAL A 527 32.00 1.93 1.85
N ASN A 528 30.90 2.23 2.52
CA ASN A 528 30.20 3.49 2.39
C ASN A 528 30.12 4.16 3.76
N ALA A 529 30.43 5.45 3.82
CA ALA A 529 30.27 6.28 5.00
C ALA A 529 29.65 7.62 4.61
N GLY A 530 28.73 8.13 5.40
CA GLY A 530 28.07 9.38 5.08
C GLY A 530 27.19 9.94 6.18
N GLY A 531 26.60 11.08 5.89
CA GLY A 531 25.67 11.75 6.79
C GLY A 531 24.50 12.38 6.05
N ARG A 532 23.38 12.55 6.75
CA ARG A 532 22.14 13.18 6.26
C ARG A 532 21.65 14.16 7.31
N ILE A 533 21.17 15.30 6.83
CA ILE A 533 20.36 16.25 7.58
C ILE A 533 19.02 16.42 6.88
N ALA A 534 17.94 16.56 7.64
CA ALA A 534 16.61 16.77 7.07
C ALA A 534 15.76 17.67 7.98
N GLU A 535 14.92 18.48 7.37
CA GLU A 535 13.88 19.26 8.03
C GLU A 535 12.58 19.06 7.29
N ASN A 536 11.53 18.70 8.02
CA ASN A 536 10.16 18.67 7.55
C ASN A 536 9.35 19.72 8.29
N THR A 537 8.67 20.58 7.56
CA THR A 537 7.78 21.60 8.09
C THR A 537 6.37 21.34 7.55
N TYR A 538 5.40 21.30 8.46
CA TYR A 538 4.00 21.17 8.12
C TYR A 538 3.19 22.24 8.81
N SER A 539 2.28 22.88 8.08
CA SER A 539 1.28 23.79 8.65
C SER A 539 -0.05 23.60 7.94
N ALA A 540 -1.14 23.57 8.70
CA ALA A 540 -2.47 23.48 8.13
C ALA A 540 -3.49 24.20 9.00
N TYR A 541 -4.57 24.63 8.35
CA TYR A 541 -5.69 25.33 8.98
C TYR A 541 -7.00 24.71 8.50
N GLN A 542 -7.96 24.62 9.42
CA GLN A 542 -9.33 24.19 9.15
C GLN A 542 -10.30 25.26 9.61
N HIS A 543 -11.21 25.63 8.74
CA HIS A 543 -12.29 26.56 8.98
C HIS A 543 -13.62 25.83 8.82
N TYR A 544 -14.50 25.93 9.78
CA TYR A 544 -15.81 25.31 9.75
C TYR A 544 -16.90 26.36 9.92
N ALA A 545 -17.60 26.66 8.85
CA ALA A 545 -18.62 27.72 8.78
C ALA A 545 -20.02 27.13 8.52
N GLU A 546 -21.05 27.88 8.90
CA GLU A 546 -22.46 27.48 8.78
C GLU A 546 -23.39 28.65 8.43
N GLY A 547 -24.62 28.30 8.04
CA GLY A 547 -25.66 29.28 7.73
C GLY A 547 -25.54 29.82 6.32
N PHE A 548 -25.88 29.04 5.32
CA PHE A 548 -25.82 29.43 3.91
C PHE A 548 -27.19 29.81 3.38
N PRO A 549 -27.35 31.01 2.80
CA PRO A 549 -28.65 31.52 2.34
C PRO A 549 -29.15 30.83 1.08
N ASN A 550 -28.27 30.25 0.25
CA ASN A 550 -28.63 29.55 -0.96
C ASN A 550 -27.82 28.22 -1.11
N SER A 551 -28.32 27.37 -1.97
CA SER A 551 -27.74 26.04 -2.22
C SER A 551 -26.85 25.95 -3.46
N GLN A 552 -26.64 27.06 -4.18
CA GLN A 552 -25.97 27.00 -5.49
C GLN A 552 -24.52 27.50 -5.48
N THR A 553 -24.15 28.26 -4.45
CA THR A 553 -22.81 28.87 -4.39
C THR A 553 -22.01 28.26 -3.23
N ALA A 554 -21.10 27.37 -3.58
CA ALA A 554 -20.18 26.75 -2.63
C ALA A 554 -18.95 27.65 -2.43
N ASP A 555 -19.05 28.62 -1.54
CA ASP A 555 -17.94 29.50 -1.16
C ASP A 555 -18.12 29.90 0.30
N ILE A 556 -17.07 29.78 1.10
CA ILE A 556 -17.11 30.04 2.54
C ILE A 556 -17.51 31.49 2.88
N THR A 557 -17.29 32.42 1.96
CA THR A 557 -17.63 33.84 2.14
C THR A 557 -19.16 34.12 2.24
N PHE A 558 -19.99 33.18 1.81
CA PHE A 558 -21.43 33.25 1.95
C PHE A 558 -21.96 32.66 3.28
N ALA A 559 -21.08 32.13 4.10
CA ALA A 559 -21.46 31.66 5.42
C ALA A 559 -21.87 32.84 6.32
N ARG A 560 -22.89 32.61 7.14
CA ARG A 560 -23.33 33.58 8.12
C ARG A 560 -22.35 33.74 9.29
N GLN A 561 -21.75 32.62 9.72
CA GLN A 561 -20.91 32.55 10.91
C GLN A 561 -20.05 31.26 10.93
N TYR A 562 -19.08 31.20 11.84
CA TYR A 562 -18.46 29.91 12.21
C TYR A 562 -19.51 29.01 12.90
N ALA A 563 -19.35 27.68 12.73
CA ALA A 563 -20.22 26.70 13.36
C ALA A 563 -20.16 26.84 14.89
N GLN A 564 -21.28 26.50 15.56
CA GLN A 564 -21.40 26.61 17.02
C GLN A 564 -20.28 25.84 17.70
N ASP A 565 -19.68 26.46 18.72
CA ASP A 565 -18.58 25.90 19.48
C ASP A 565 -17.35 25.48 18.63
N LYS A 566 -17.28 25.99 17.39
CA LYS A 566 -16.15 25.82 16.49
C LYS A 566 -15.40 27.14 16.32
N LYS A 567 -14.10 27.05 16.27
CA LYS A 567 -13.20 28.15 15.91
C LYS A 567 -12.22 27.63 14.84
N PRO A 568 -11.53 28.49 14.10
CA PRO A 568 -10.45 28.02 13.24
C PRO A 568 -9.45 27.18 14.02
N VAL A 569 -9.10 26.04 13.49
CA VAL A 569 -8.11 25.13 14.07
C VAL A 569 -6.88 25.14 13.21
N GLY A 570 -5.68 25.18 13.83
CA GLY A 570 -4.42 25.13 13.11
C GLY A 570 -3.48 24.11 13.71
N ILE A 571 -2.67 23.52 12.85
CA ILE A 571 -1.55 22.64 13.23
C ILE A 571 -0.30 23.22 12.61
N SER A 572 0.77 23.30 13.38
CA SER A 572 2.11 23.65 12.89
C SER A 572 3.13 22.72 13.54
N SER A 573 3.94 22.07 12.72
CA SER A 573 4.99 21.20 13.21
C SER A 573 6.28 21.37 12.40
N ILE A 574 7.41 21.27 13.08
CA ILE A 574 8.73 21.25 12.48
C ILE A 574 9.47 20.06 13.07
N THR A 575 9.93 19.16 12.21
CA THR A 575 10.75 18.03 12.62
C THR A 575 12.10 18.10 11.96
N ARG A 576 13.15 17.81 12.73
CA ARG A 576 14.54 17.81 12.26
C ARG A 576 15.19 16.48 12.56
N GLU A 577 15.99 16.02 11.63
CA GLU A 577 16.74 14.77 11.72
C GLU A 577 18.20 15.00 11.31
N ILE A 578 19.10 14.40 12.05
CA ILE A 578 20.50 14.23 11.65
C ILE A 578 20.86 12.75 11.78
N SER A 579 21.62 12.22 10.84
CA SER A 579 22.04 10.83 10.90
C SER A 579 23.40 10.61 10.25
N PHE A 580 24.12 9.59 10.74
CA PHE A 580 25.39 9.11 10.23
C PHE A 580 25.25 7.64 9.87
N LEU A 581 25.78 7.25 8.71
CA LEU A 581 25.72 5.90 8.16
C LEU A 581 27.12 5.40 7.89
N GLY A 582 27.41 4.17 8.31
CA GLY A 582 28.56 3.39 7.90
C GLY A 582 28.14 2.02 7.44
N THR A 583 28.59 1.58 6.25
CA THR A 583 28.40 0.20 5.77
C THR A 583 29.70 -0.38 5.29
N ALA A 584 29.92 -1.64 5.56
CA ALA A 584 31.06 -2.40 5.07
C ALA A 584 30.58 -3.73 4.50
N SER A 585 31.02 -4.03 3.31
CA SER A 585 30.68 -5.28 2.61
C SER A 585 31.96 -5.93 2.14
N TYR A 586 32.16 -7.20 2.49
CA TYR A 586 33.30 -7.97 2.10
C TYR A 586 32.89 -9.25 1.41
N SER A 587 33.52 -9.56 0.29
CA SER A 587 33.32 -10.80 -0.45
C SER A 587 34.68 -11.48 -0.70
N TYR A 588 34.75 -12.78 -0.43
CA TYR A 588 35.89 -13.61 -0.74
C TYR A 588 35.53 -14.61 -1.84
N ASP A 589 36.18 -14.45 -3.00
CA ASP A 589 36.08 -15.34 -4.18
C ASP A 589 34.63 -15.53 -4.66
N ASP A 590 33.78 -14.50 -4.44
CA ASP A 590 32.32 -14.54 -4.66
C ASP A 590 31.60 -15.69 -3.94
N ARG A 591 32.26 -16.36 -2.97
CA ARG A 591 31.72 -17.47 -2.19
C ARG A 591 31.18 -17.05 -0.84
N TYR A 592 31.98 -16.31 -0.06
CA TYR A 592 31.62 -15.88 1.30
C TYR A 592 31.43 -14.38 1.31
N ASN A 593 30.25 -13.95 1.71
CA ASN A 593 29.88 -12.53 1.75
C ASN A 593 29.50 -12.13 3.18
N VAL A 594 29.98 -10.98 3.62
CA VAL A 594 29.63 -10.38 4.92
C VAL A 594 29.23 -8.93 4.69
N ASP A 595 28.10 -8.54 5.25
CA ASP A 595 27.61 -7.16 5.26
C ASP A 595 27.44 -6.68 6.70
N LEU A 596 27.97 -5.50 6.99
CA LEU A 596 27.80 -4.79 8.25
C LEU A 596 27.25 -3.39 7.94
N THR A 597 26.22 -2.99 8.68
CA THR A 597 25.65 -1.65 8.60
C THR A 597 25.48 -1.09 10.01
N PHE A 598 25.84 0.15 10.19
CA PHE A 598 25.60 0.90 11.40
C PHE A 598 25.08 2.28 11.03
N ARG A 599 23.98 2.71 11.64
CA ARG A 599 23.42 4.05 11.50
C ARG A 599 23.08 4.61 12.86
N GLU A 600 23.52 5.82 13.12
CA GLU A 600 23.16 6.60 14.28
C GLU A 600 22.27 7.76 13.81
N SER A 601 21.09 7.92 14.42
CA SER A 601 20.10 8.95 14.03
C SER A 601 19.59 9.69 15.25
N ALA A 602 19.47 11.02 15.14
CA ALA A 602 18.76 11.83 16.12
C ALA A 602 17.59 12.54 15.48
N SER A 603 16.46 12.61 16.21
CA SER A 603 15.25 13.28 15.74
C SER A 603 14.65 14.15 16.84
N SER A 604 14.09 15.30 16.44
CA SER A 604 13.37 16.20 17.33
C SER A 604 12.03 15.65 17.83
N LEU A 605 11.57 14.51 17.29
CA LEU A 605 10.34 13.82 17.71
C LEU A 605 10.45 13.17 19.07
N TYR A 606 11.67 12.96 19.60
CA TYR A 606 11.92 12.22 20.83
C TYR A 606 12.34 13.14 21.95
N GLY A 607 12.13 12.65 23.16
CA GLY A 607 12.52 13.32 24.39
C GLY A 607 14.01 13.70 24.41
N ALA A 608 14.37 14.73 25.15
CA ALA A 608 15.72 15.27 25.17
C ALA A 608 16.77 14.21 25.48
N ASP A 609 16.45 13.28 26.38
CA ASP A 609 17.34 12.23 26.87
C ASP A 609 17.45 11.02 25.91
N ASN A 610 16.53 10.88 24.96
CA ASN A 610 16.42 9.72 24.06
C ASN A 610 16.39 10.10 22.57
N ARG A 611 16.96 11.24 22.20
CA ARG A 611 16.96 11.73 20.80
C ARG A 611 17.75 10.84 19.83
N TRP A 612 18.81 10.22 20.31
CA TRP A 612 19.67 9.36 19.53
C TRP A 612 19.18 7.92 19.53
N SER A 613 19.20 7.31 18.38
CA SER A 613 18.86 5.90 18.18
C SER A 613 19.85 5.25 17.24
N SER A 614 20.39 4.12 17.69
CA SER A 614 21.31 3.30 16.92
C SER A 614 20.53 2.21 16.17
N ALA A 615 20.75 2.11 14.87
CA ALA A 615 20.31 0.97 14.05
C ALA A 615 21.57 0.24 13.53
N TRP A 616 21.52 -1.09 13.57
CA TRP A 616 22.64 -1.89 13.06
C TRP A 616 22.15 -3.17 12.40
N SER A 617 22.95 -3.71 11.52
CA SER A 617 22.73 -5.04 10.97
C SER A 617 24.05 -5.74 10.65
N ALA A 618 24.02 -7.07 10.78
CA ALA A 618 25.06 -7.96 10.34
C ALA A 618 24.43 -9.06 9.48
N GLY A 619 25.02 -9.31 8.32
CA GLY A 619 24.55 -10.34 7.40
C GLY A 619 25.71 -11.17 6.87
N VAL A 620 25.44 -12.45 6.65
CA VAL A 620 26.38 -13.39 6.03
C VAL A 620 25.68 -14.15 4.90
N ALA A 621 26.42 -14.44 3.84
CA ALA A 621 25.91 -15.29 2.78
C ALA A 621 27.01 -16.20 2.24
N TRP A 622 26.58 -17.42 1.89
CA TRP A 622 27.43 -18.44 1.29
C TRP A 622 26.86 -18.83 -0.07
N ASN A 623 27.62 -18.57 -1.12
CA ASN A 623 27.33 -18.95 -2.49
C ASN A 623 27.90 -20.33 -2.76
N LEU A 624 27.14 -21.39 -2.41
CA LEU A 624 27.60 -22.77 -2.54
C LEU A 624 27.89 -23.17 -3.98
N HIS A 625 27.17 -22.61 -4.96
CA HIS A 625 27.37 -22.88 -6.38
C HIS A 625 28.76 -22.47 -6.90
N ASN A 626 29.45 -21.58 -6.20
CA ASN A 626 30.82 -21.13 -6.51
C ASN A 626 31.88 -21.99 -5.84
N GLU A 627 31.50 -22.99 -5.02
CA GLU A 627 32.46 -23.94 -4.42
C GLU A 627 33.02 -24.88 -5.48
N PRO A 628 34.30 -25.30 -5.37
CA PRO A 628 34.95 -26.13 -6.37
C PRO A 628 34.24 -27.46 -6.67
N PHE A 629 33.48 -28.02 -5.69
CA PHE A 629 32.75 -29.28 -5.83
C PHE A 629 31.36 -29.10 -6.50
N LEU A 630 30.86 -27.87 -6.67
CA LEU A 630 29.58 -27.55 -7.33
C LEU A 630 29.73 -26.73 -8.59
N ARG A 631 30.87 -26.08 -8.79
CA ARG A 631 31.07 -25.05 -9.81
C ARG A 631 30.96 -25.56 -11.25
N ASP A 632 31.34 -26.81 -11.51
CA ASP A 632 31.49 -27.35 -12.87
C ASP A 632 30.27 -28.16 -13.34
N GLN A 633 29.10 -27.99 -12.67
CA GLN A 633 27.88 -28.67 -13.05
C GLN A 633 26.82 -27.71 -13.62
N ASP A 634 26.09 -28.16 -14.66
CA ASP A 634 25.13 -27.36 -15.41
C ASP A 634 23.73 -27.30 -14.78
N VAL A 635 23.42 -28.16 -13.81
CA VAL A 635 22.07 -28.33 -13.27
C VAL A 635 21.75 -27.27 -12.20
N LEU A 636 22.69 -27.09 -11.24
CA LEU A 636 22.53 -26.13 -10.14
C LEU A 636 23.21 -24.80 -10.48
N LYS A 637 22.47 -23.86 -11.08
CA LYS A 637 23.01 -22.57 -11.53
C LYS A 637 23.28 -21.61 -10.39
N GLN A 638 22.47 -21.66 -9.34
CA GLN A 638 22.61 -20.84 -8.15
C GLN A 638 22.18 -21.63 -6.92
N PHE A 639 22.98 -21.56 -5.88
CA PHE A 639 22.61 -21.98 -4.53
C PHE A 639 23.29 -21.08 -3.53
N LYS A 640 22.53 -20.21 -2.93
CA LYS A 640 22.96 -19.24 -1.94
C LYS A 640 22.17 -19.42 -0.66
N ILE A 641 22.86 -19.53 0.46
CA ILE A 641 22.29 -19.47 1.81
C ILE A 641 22.67 -18.13 2.42
N ARG A 642 21.75 -17.48 3.09
CA ARG A 642 21.97 -16.18 3.74
C ARG A 642 21.32 -16.14 5.12
N ALA A 643 21.97 -15.41 6.03
CA ALA A 643 21.43 -15.13 7.35
C ALA A 643 21.74 -13.69 7.72
N SER A 644 20.81 -13.02 8.36
CA SER A 644 20.97 -11.66 8.83
C SER A 644 20.31 -11.45 10.19
N ALA A 645 20.88 -10.55 10.97
CA ALA A 645 20.30 -10.05 12.22
C ALA A 645 20.54 -8.55 12.33
N GLY A 646 19.65 -7.81 12.99
CA GLY A 646 19.87 -6.40 13.25
C GLY A 646 18.68 -5.69 13.85
N LEU A 647 18.95 -4.49 14.32
CA LEU A 647 18.05 -3.59 15.02
C LEU A 647 17.67 -2.41 14.13
N THR A 648 16.39 -2.11 14.04
CA THR A 648 15.85 -0.93 13.34
C THR A 648 14.84 -0.22 14.25
N GLY A 649 14.51 1.05 13.95
CA GLY A 649 13.53 1.80 14.72
C GLY A 649 12.26 2.11 13.92
N ASN A 650 11.21 2.56 14.62
CA ASN A 650 9.99 3.10 14.06
C ASN A 650 9.74 4.50 14.64
N GLN A 651 9.40 5.47 13.76
CA GLN A 651 9.04 6.83 14.17
C GLN A 651 7.77 7.34 13.48
N ASN A 652 6.92 6.45 13.01
CA ASN A 652 5.67 6.81 12.32
C ASN A 652 4.58 7.16 13.34
N TYR A 653 4.74 8.25 14.09
CA TYR A 653 3.73 8.78 15.01
C TYR A 653 3.83 10.32 15.13
N ASP A 654 2.81 10.93 15.74
CA ASP A 654 2.65 12.38 15.84
C ASP A 654 3.73 13.06 16.69
N THR A 655 4.01 14.31 16.32
CA THR A 655 5.21 15.05 16.69
C THR A 655 5.21 15.72 18.06
N ASN A 656 4.07 15.86 18.73
CA ASN A 656 3.96 16.78 19.86
C ASN A 656 3.84 16.08 21.23
N GLU A 657 4.11 14.77 21.30
CA GLU A 657 3.91 13.99 22.53
C GLU A 657 5.00 14.22 23.59
N VAL A 658 6.17 14.72 23.17
CA VAL A 658 7.29 15.02 24.07
C VAL A 658 7.26 16.43 24.64
N LEU A 659 6.46 17.33 24.04
CA LEU A 659 6.41 18.74 24.38
C LEU A 659 5.16 19.08 25.20
N ALA A 660 5.31 20.01 26.14
CA ALA A 660 4.18 20.63 26.82
C ALA A 660 3.44 21.55 25.84
N THR A 661 2.21 21.16 25.46
CA THR A 661 1.36 21.95 24.57
C THR A 661 0.24 22.60 25.38
N TYR A 662 0.03 23.90 25.19
CA TYR A 662 -0.96 24.67 25.91
C TYR A 662 -2.12 25.09 24.99
N LEU A 663 -3.32 25.01 25.51
CA LEU A 663 -4.53 25.56 24.89
C LEU A 663 -5.03 26.76 25.69
N TYR A 664 -5.50 27.78 24.96
CA TYR A 664 -6.15 28.91 25.61
C TYR A 664 -7.57 28.56 26.04
N TYR A 665 -7.95 29.04 27.23
CA TYR A 665 -9.31 28.93 27.74
C TYR A 665 -10.20 29.96 27.03
N THR A 666 -10.87 29.56 25.94
CA THR A 666 -11.69 30.46 25.13
C THR A 666 -13.13 30.61 25.62
N GLY A 667 -13.59 29.72 26.53
CA GLY A 667 -14.96 29.72 27.08
C GLY A 667 -15.12 30.52 28.37
N ALA A 668 -14.04 30.94 29.01
CA ALA A 668 -14.09 31.68 30.26
C ALA A 668 -12.88 32.60 30.43
N THR A 669 -13.09 33.75 31.05
CA THR A 669 -12.01 34.67 31.41
C THR A 669 -12.02 34.94 32.90
N TYR A 670 -10.87 35.11 33.48
CA TYR A 670 -10.70 35.56 34.86
C TYR A 670 -10.21 36.99 34.87
N HIS A 671 -11.01 37.91 35.43
CA HIS A 671 -10.75 39.35 35.38
C HIS A 671 -10.37 39.89 33.99
N GLY A 672 -11.05 39.42 32.94
CA GLY A 672 -10.82 39.83 31.57
C GLY A 672 -9.53 39.23 30.93
N GLN A 673 -8.83 38.37 31.63
CA GLN A 673 -7.63 37.69 31.13
C GLN A 673 -7.98 36.24 30.69
N THR A 674 -7.47 35.84 29.52
CA THR A 674 -7.62 34.48 29.01
C THR A 674 -6.52 33.61 29.59
N GLY A 675 -6.91 32.58 30.34
CA GLY A 675 -5.99 31.55 30.85
C GLY A 675 -5.58 30.55 29.79
N ALA A 676 -4.51 29.82 30.06
CA ALA A 676 -4.07 28.66 29.26
C ALA A 676 -3.92 27.44 30.17
N TYR A 677 -4.20 26.28 29.63
CA TYR A 677 -4.02 25.00 30.32
C TYR A 677 -3.24 24.03 29.44
N LEU A 678 -2.55 23.08 30.08
CA LEU A 678 -1.88 22.00 29.36
C LEU A 678 -2.92 21.12 28.67
N SER A 679 -2.76 20.91 27.36
CA SER A 679 -3.68 20.06 26.57
C SER A 679 -3.38 18.57 26.73
N LYS A 680 -2.11 18.24 26.96
CA LYS A 680 -1.61 16.87 27.14
C LYS A 680 -0.49 16.85 28.17
N MET A 681 -0.34 15.74 28.88
CA MET A 681 0.83 15.52 29.72
C MET A 681 2.03 15.18 28.82
N PRO A 682 3.11 16.00 28.83
CA PRO A 682 4.29 15.72 28.04
C PRO A 682 5.09 14.55 28.65
N ASN A 683 5.71 13.74 27.78
CA ASN A 683 6.65 12.73 28.25
C ASN A 683 8.05 12.95 27.60
N PRO A 684 8.97 13.67 28.28
CA PRO A 684 10.33 13.89 27.77
C PRO A 684 11.20 12.62 27.75
N ALA A 685 10.75 11.53 28.38
CA ALA A 685 11.45 10.25 28.44
C ALA A 685 11.09 9.31 27.29
N LEU A 686 10.21 9.73 26.36
CA LEU A 686 9.83 8.90 25.23
C LEU A 686 11.04 8.41 24.43
N LYS A 687 11.04 7.10 24.16
CA LYS A 687 12.07 6.36 23.42
C LYS A 687 11.56 5.95 22.05
N TRP A 688 12.51 5.59 21.20
CA TRP A 688 12.23 4.98 19.91
C TRP A 688 11.62 3.59 20.08
N GLU A 689 10.60 3.29 19.30
CA GLU A 689 10.21 1.90 19.09
C GLU A 689 11.37 1.17 18.40
N GLN A 690 11.71 0.00 18.89
CA GLN A 690 12.83 -0.81 18.39
C GLN A 690 12.32 -2.13 17.85
N ARG A 691 12.84 -2.53 16.69
CA ARG A 691 12.54 -3.82 16.10
C ARG A 691 13.82 -4.60 15.85
N MET A 692 13.93 -5.75 16.52
CA MET A 692 14.98 -6.72 16.29
C MET A 692 14.50 -7.76 15.29
N ASP A 693 15.19 -7.88 14.16
CA ASP A 693 14.88 -8.82 13.08
C ASP A 693 15.97 -9.90 12.97
N TYR A 694 15.53 -11.15 12.79
CA TYR A 694 16.35 -12.29 12.40
C TYR A 694 15.79 -12.87 11.12
N ASN A 695 16.62 -13.10 10.12
CA ASN A 695 16.22 -13.69 8.84
C ASN A 695 17.20 -14.76 8.40
N VAL A 696 16.68 -15.88 7.91
CA VAL A 696 17.46 -16.94 7.26
C VAL A 696 16.79 -17.23 5.93
N GLY A 697 17.55 -17.27 4.86
CA GLY A 697 17.00 -17.48 3.52
C GLY A 697 17.88 -18.33 2.62
N ALA A 698 17.29 -18.83 1.56
CA ALA A 698 17.98 -19.57 0.51
C ALA A 698 17.45 -19.14 -0.86
N ASP A 699 18.36 -18.87 -1.79
CA ASP A 699 18.07 -18.62 -3.20
C ASP A 699 18.66 -19.76 -4.04
N ILE A 700 17.81 -20.49 -4.76
CA ILE A 700 18.19 -21.70 -5.49
C ILE A 700 17.69 -21.59 -6.92
N THR A 701 18.59 -21.80 -7.91
CA THR A 701 18.20 -21.94 -9.31
C THR A 701 18.71 -23.29 -9.83
N ILE A 702 17.76 -24.20 -10.08
CA ILE A 702 18.02 -25.53 -10.60
C ILE A 702 17.44 -25.59 -12.01
N HIS A 703 18.28 -25.81 -13.00
CA HIS A 703 17.91 -25.86 -14.41
C HIS A 703 17.08 -24.62 -14.84
N ARG A 704 15.75 -24.72 -14.85
CA ARG A 704 14.79 -23.65 -15.22
C ARG A 704 13.89 -23.24 -14.06
N ALA A 705 14.11 -23.76 -12.88
CA ALA A 705 13.36 -23.44 -11.68
C ALA A 705 14.15 -22.47 -10.78
N THR A 706 13.58 -21.36 -10.42
CA THR A 706 14.12 -20.41 -9.43
C THR A 706 13.24 -20.45 -8.20
N ILE A 707 13.83 -20.73 -7.04
CA ILE A 707 13.17 -20.83 -5.74
C ILE A 707 13.85 -19.83 -4.81
N ALA A 708 13.06 -19.03 -4.13
CA ALA A 708 13.53 -18.20 -3.02
C ALA A 708 12.72 -18.56 -1.76
N PHE A 709 13.40 -18.73 -0.66
CA PHE A 709 12.82 -19.07 0.64
C PHE A 709 13.39 -18.16 1.72
N ASP A 710 12.52 -17.66 2.59
CA ASP A 710 12.86 -16.85 3.76
C ASP A 710 12.09 -17.32 4.99
N TYR A 711 12.79 -17.49 6.11
CA TYR A 711 12.22 -17.58 7.46
C TYR A 711 12.64 -16.32 8.23
N TYR A 712 11.67 -15.67 8.86
CA TYR A 712 11.93 -14.49 9.69
C TYR A 712 11.30 -14.60 11.06
N ASN A 713 11.95 -13.94 12.04
CA ASN A 713 11.44 -13.72 13.38
C ASN A 713 11.80 -12.28 13.80
N SER A 714 10.78 -11.46 14.03
CA SER A 714 10.92 -10.05 14.36
C SER A 714 10.25 -9.76 15.69
N VAL A 715 10.91 -9.01 16.55
CA VAL A 715 10.38 -8.58 17.84
C VAL A 715 10.44 -7.06 17.91
N THR A 716 9.26 -6.43 18.07
CA THR A 716 9.13 -5.00 18.30
C THR A 716 8.96 -4.76 19.80
N GLU A 717 9.76 -3.86 20.36
CA GLU A 717 9.77 -3.46 21.77
C GLU A 717 9.60 -1.94 21.88
N ASN A 718 9.29 -1.46 23.10
CA ASN A 718 9.09 -0.04 23.38
C ASN A 718 7.98 0.58 22.49
N MET A 719 6.91 -0.17 22.26
CA MET A 719 5.80 0.32 21.42
C MET A 719 5.14 1.52 22.10
N LEU A 720 4.83 2.55 21.31
CA LEU A 720 4.17 3.74 21.83
C LEU A 720 2.67 3.47 22.05
N THR A 721 2.19 3.75 23.27
CA THR A 721 0.79 3.54 23.63
C THR A 721 0.31 4.61 24.61
N ASP A 722 -1.01 4.79 24.71
CA ASP A 722 -1.65 5.63 25.70
C ASP A 722 -1.75 4.88 27.03
N VAL A 723 -1.14 5.42 28.05
CA VAL A 723 -1.12 4.91 29.42
C VAL A 723 -2.11 5.69 30.26
N ALA A 724 -3.08 5.00 30.85
CA ALA A 724 -3.99 5.65 31.80
C ALA A 724 -3.24 6.08 33.08
N ILE A 725 -3.47 7.29 33.48
CA ILE A 725 -2.88 7.86 34.71
C ILE A 725 -3.99 8.36 35.64
N PRO A 726 -3.69 8.47 36.95
CA PRO A 726 -4.69 8.96 37.90
C PRO A 726 -5.23 10.34 37.49
N THR A 727 -6.54 10.50 37.49
CA THR A 727 -7.21 11.77 37.15
C THR A 727 -6.82 12.95 38.02
N SER A 728 -6.23 12.67 39.19
CA SER A 728 -5.61 13.69 40.09
C SER A 728 -4.44 14.44 39.43
N THR A 729 -3.87 13.91 38.35
CA THR A 729 -2.84 14.59 37.55
C THR A 729 -3.42 15.66 36.62
N GLY A 730 -4.73 15.68 36.45
CA GLY A 730 -5.44 16.55 35.49
C GLY A 730 -5.49 15.98 34.07
N PHE A 731 -5.05 14.74 33.87
CA PHE A 731 -5.05 14.05 32.56
C PHE A 731 -5.57 12.63 32.70
N ASP A 732 -6.17 12.11 31.65
CA ASP A 732 -6.65 10.72 31.60
C ASP A 732 -5.54 9.76 31.14
N THR A 733 -4.68 10.22 30.23
CA THR A 733 -3.62 9.39 29.64
C THR A 733 -2.31 10.17 29.44
N VAL A 734 -1.20 9.44 29.37
CA VAL A 734 0.10 9.92 28.91
C VAL A 734 0.65 8.92 27.88
N LYS A 735 1.34 9.40 26.85
CA LYS A 735 2.07 8.53 25.92
C LYS A 735 3.30 7.95 26.60
N ASP A 736 3.50 6.63 26.51
CA ASP A 736 4.68 5.95 27.02
C ASP A 736 5.06 4.75 26.14
N ASN A 737 6.29 4.26 26.31
CA ASN A 737 6.86 3.14 25.58
C ASN A 737 6.63 1.83 26.31
N LEU A 738 5.58 1.12 25.94
CA LEU A 738 5.16 -0.11 26.60
C LEU A 738 4.75 -1.16 25.56
N GLY A 739 4.95 -2.42 25.94
CA GLY A 739 4.52 -3.53 25.12
C GLY A 739 5.60 -4.11 24.21
N LYS A 740 5.38 -5.38 23.87
CA LYS A 740 6.27 -6.19 23.07
C LYS A 740 5.48 -7.13 22.17
N VAL A 741 5.74 -7.09 20.87
CA VAL A 741 5.05 -7.89 19.86
C VAL A 741 6.05 -8.66 19.01
N ARG A 742 5.72 -9.90 18.67
CA ARG A 742 6.51 -10.76 17.80
C ARG A 742 5.76 -11.11 16.53
N ASN A 743 6.41 -10.93 15.41
CA ASN A 743 6.02 -11.44 14.10
C ASN A 743 7.01 -12.50 13.64
N ARG A 744 6.52 -13.69 13.27
CA ARG A 744 7.34 -14.74 12.69
C ARG A 744 6.64 -15.35 11.49
N GLY A 745 7.40 -15.72 10.48
CA GLY A 745 6.78 -16.23 9.26
C GLY A 745 7.75 -16.85 8.30
N ILE A 746 7.15 -17.36 7.22
CA ILE A 746 7.83 -18.00 6.11
C ILE A 746 7.35 -17.35 4.83
N GLU A 747 8.27 -17.09 3.92
CA GLU A 747 8.01 -16.65 2.55
C GLU A 747 8.65 -17.64 1.59
N ALA A 748 7.93 -18.03 0.55
CA ALA A 748 8.46 -18.86 -0.52
C ALA A 748 7.99 -18.34 -1.88
N LYS A 749 8.90 -18.32 -2.85
CA LYS A 749 8.63 -17.97 -4.24
C LYS A 749 9.17 -19.05 -5.16
N LEU A 750 8.42 -19.36 -6.20
CA LEU A 750 8.79 -20.30 -7.25
C LEU A 750 8.55 -19.65 -8.61
N SER A 751 9.51 -19.71 -9.49
CA SER A 751 9.36 -19.39 -10.90
C SER A 751 9.90 -20.55 -11.72
N TYR A 752 9.14 -21.05 -12.68
CA TYR A 752 9.53 -22.18 -13.52
C TYR A 752 9.28 -21.89 -14.99
N THR A 753 10.36 -21.80 -15.77
CA THR A 753 10.31 -21.57 -17.19
C THR A 753 10.11 -22.90 -17.93
N LEU A 754 8.87 -23.18 -18.29
CA LEU A 754 8.50 -24.41 -19.02
C LEU A 754 9.15 -24.46 -20.41
N TRP A 755 9.12 -23.34 -21.11
CA TRP A 755 9.69 -23.20 -22.43
C TRP A 755 10.32 -21.82 -22.60
N GLN A 756 11.50 -21.81 -23.24
CA GLN A 756 12.20 -20.60 -23.66
C GLN A 756 12.86 -20.85 -25.01
N GLY A 757 12.58 -19.98 -25.96
CA GLY A 757 13.09 -20.05 -27.33
C GLY A 757 13.36 -18.67 -27.90
N LYS A 758 13.93 -18.59 -29.11
CA LYS A 758 14.26 -17.31 -29.77
C LYS A 758 13.04 -16.42 -30.05
N GLN A 759 11.83 -16.96 -30.03
CA GLN A 759 10.60 -16.25 -30.39
C GLN A 759 9.63 -16.06 -29.25
N GLY A 760 10.00 -16.47 -28.02
CA GLY A 760 9.12 -16.33 -26.89
C GLY A 760 9.51 -17.22 -25.69
N PHE A 761 8.67 -17.20 -24.67
CA PHE A 761 8.82 -17.98 -23.45
C PHE A 761 7.45 -18.36 -22.86
N PHE A 762 7.44 -19.36 -22.00
CA PHE A 762 6.30 -19.69 -21.13
C PHE A 762 6.82 -19.92 -19.71
N ASN A 763 6.39 -19.11 -18.79
CA ASN A 763 6.80 -19.13 -17.40
C ASN A 763 5.61 -19.31 -16.45
N LEU A 764 5.73 -20.21 -15.47
CA LEU A 764 4.82 -20.35 -14.34
C LEU A 764 5.46 -19.72 -13.11
N PHE A 765 4.67 -19.04 -12.31
CA PHE A 765 5.13 -18.48 -11.06
C PHE A 765 4.11 -18.65 -9.94
N GLY A 766 4.61 -18.65 -8.71
CA GLY A 766 3.79 -18.65 -7.53
C GLY A 766 4.58 -18.19 -6.32
N SER A 767 3.90 -17.60 -5.38
CA SER A 767 4.49 -17.20 -4.11
C SER A 767 3.49 -17.32 -2.96
N ILE A 768 4.01 -17.59 -1.77
CA ILE A 768 3.24 -17.69 -0.54
C ILE A 768 3.97 -17.00 0.60
N ALA A 769 3.22 -16.32 1.44
CA ALA A 769 3.69 -15.74 2.70
C ALA A 769 2.78 -16.22 3.84
N TYR A 770 3.39 -16.72 4.90
CA TYR A 770 2.75 -17.07 6.16
C TYR A 770 3.27 -16.14 7.25
N ASN A 771 2.39 -15.57 8.07
CA ASN A 771 2.78 -14.75 9.22
C ASN A 771 1.96 -15.11 10.46
N LYS A 772 2.62 -15.12 11.62
CA LYS A 772 2.00 -15.24 12.94
C LYS A 772 2.43 -14.07 13.82
N ASN A 773 1.46 -13.25 14.22
CA ASN A 773 1.62 -12.14 15.15
C ASN A 773 1.22 -12.57 16.56
N ILE A 774 1.98 -12.17 17.59
CA ILE A 774 1.69 -12.48 19.00
C ILE A 774 2.17 -11.33 19.89
N ILE A 775 1.33 -10.89 20.81
CA ILE A 775 1.68 -10.01 21.92
C ILE A 775 2.48 -10.84 22.93
N ILE A 776 3.70 -10.40 23.28
CA ILE A 776 4.56 -11.09 24.26
C ILE A 776 4.33 -10.55 25.64
N ASN A 777 4.25 -9.21 25.78
CA ASN A 777 4.07 -8.54 27.06
C ASN A 777 3.17 -7.32 26.89
N LEU A 778 2.21 -7.20 27.77
CA LEU A 778 1.23 -6.13 27.81
C LEU A 778 1.41 -5.37 29.12
N SER A 779 1.42 -4.05 29.06
CA SER A 779 1.54 -3.21 30.25
C SER A 779 0.21 -3.11 31.01
N GLU A 780 0.30 -2.74 32.30
CA GLU A 780 -0.87 -2.45 33.14
C GLU A 780 -1.79 -1.36 32.54
N SER A 781 -1.23 -0.45 31.75
CA SER A 781 -1.99 0.61 31.10
C SER A 781 -2.96 0.12 30.03
N LEU A 782 -2.59 -0.92 29.28
CA LEU A 782 -3.51 -1.55 28.34
C LEU A 782 -4.64 -2.31 29.04
N LYS A 783 -4.50 -2.62 30.32
CA LYS A 783 -5.61 -3.13 31.12
C LYS A 783 -6.74 -2.13 31.22
N ALA A 784 -6.45 -0.85 31.48
CA ALA A 784 -7.49 0.19 31.52
C ALA A 784 -8.19 0.37 30.16
N TYR A 785 -7.43 0.30 29.05
CA TYR A 785 -8.01 0.25 27.72
C TYR A 785 -8.93 -0.97 27.55
N ASN A 786 -8.45 -2.16 27.93
CA ASN A 786 -9.25 -3.38 27.87
C ASN A 786 -10.52 -3.30 28.71
N GLU A 787 -10.46 -2.71 29.93
CA GLU A 787 -11.65 -2.48 30.77
C GLU A 787 -12.68 -1.57 30.09
N LYS A 788 -12.23 -0.48 29.45
CA LYS A 788 -13.09 0.39 28.65
C LYS A 788 -13.73 -0.38 27.49
N MET A 789 -12.96 -1.19 26.76
CA MET A 789 -13.47 -2.02 25.67
C MET A 789 -14.44 -3.09 26.17
N MET A 790 -14.18 -3.69 27.33
CA MET A 790 -15.13 -4.63 27.96
C MET A 790 -16.45 -3.96 28.34
N ALA A 791 -16.40 -2.74 28.88
CA ALA A 791 -17.62 -1.97 29.14
C ALA A 791 -18.41 -1.68 27.85
N GLN A 792 -17.71 -1.32 26.75
CA GLN A 792 -18.32 -1.15 25.43
C GLN A 792 -18.89 -2.46 24.89
N ALA A 793 -18.23 -3.60 25.10
CA ALA A 793 -18.75 -4.92 24.69
C ALA A 793 -20.02 -5.31 25.48
N GLN A 794 -20.12 -4.86 26.74
CA GLN A 794 -21.30 -5.09 27.59
C GLN A 794 -22.47 -4.18 27.19
N ASP A 795 -22.25 -3.09 26.48
CA ASP A 795 -23.30 -2.17 26.05
C ASP A 795 -24.29 -2.91 25.14
N LYS A 796 -25.58 -2.79 25.47
CA LYS A 796 -26.69 -3.43 24.74
C LYS A 796 -26.82 -2.94 23.28
N SER A 797 -26.33 -1.76 22.97
CA SER A 797 -26.34 -1.20 21.62
C SER A 797 -25.21 -1.73 20.73
N ASN A 798 -24.12 -2.27 21.32
CA ASN A 798 -22.97 -2.76 20.57
C ASN A 798 -23.15 -4.21 20.13
N SER A 799 -23.20 -4.45 18.83
CA SER A 799 -23.33 -5.78 18.21
C SER A 799 -22.04 -6.26 17.50
N THR A 800 -20.94 -5.54 17.66
CA THR A 800 -19.67 -5.87 17.00
C THR A 800 -18.58 -6.20 18.02
N PRO A 801 -17.63 -7.10 17.68
CA PRO A 801 -16.47 -7.36 18.51
C PRO A 801 -15.67 -6.09 18.80
N VAL A 802 -15.21 -5.94 20.01
CA VAL A 802 -14.27 -4.89 20.41
C VAL A 802 -12.83 -5.42 20.36
N LEU A 803 -11.88 -4.52 20.20
CA LEU A 803 -10.47 -4.89 20.15
C LEU A 803 -9.91 -4.96 21.57
N ILE A 804 -9.49 -6.14 22.01
CA ILE A 804 -8.91 -6.41 23.33
C ILE A 804 -7.51 -6.96 23.12
N TYR A 805 -6.56 -6.48 23.88
CA TYR A 805 -5.17 -6.91 23.83
C TYR A 805 -4.82 -7.77 25.04
N GLN A 806 -4.27 -8.96 24.79
CA GLN A 806 -3.87 -9.91 25.83
C GLN A 806 -2.57 -10.62 25.46
N ASP A 807 -1.73 -10.89 26.46
CA ASP A 807 -0.48 -11.65 26.30
C ASP A 807 -0.74 -13.04 25.71
N GLY A 808 0.11 -13.44 24.78
CA GLY A 808 -0.01 -14.70 24.06
C GLY A 808 -0.99 -14.70 22.89
N MET A 809 -1.82 -13.65 22.76
CA MET A 809 -2.82 -13.51 21.70
C MET A 809 -2.31 -12.62 20.56
N PRO A 810 -2.88 -12.75 19.34
CA PRO A 810 -2.58 -11.85 18.25
C PRO A 810 -3.16 -10.45 18.51
N MET A 811 -2.54 -9.41 17.93
CA MET A 811 -3.01 -8.03 18.05
C MET A 811 -4.41 -7.80 17.44
N ASN A 812 -4.77 -8.60 16.45
CA ASN A 812 -6.04 -8.52 15.72
C ASN A 812 -6.96 -9.71 16.00
N ALA A 813 -6.95 -10.19 17.25
CA ALA A 813 -7.85 -11.22 17.72
C ALA A 813 -9.30 -10.72 17.70
N ILE A 814 -10.21 -11.57 17.25
CA ILE A 814 -11.67 -11.35 17.31
C ILE A 814 -12.17 -11.92 18.63
N TRP A 815 -12.64 -11.05 19.51
CA TRP A 815 -13.19 -11.42 20.80
C TRP A 815 -14.70 -11.52 20.72
N ALA A 816 -15.26 -12.66 21.11
CA ALA A 816 -16.69 -12.90 21.10
C ALA A 816 -17.10 -13.90 22.20
N VAL A 817 -18.32 -13.79 22.69
CA VAL A 817 -18.87 -14.74 23.66
C VAL A 817 -19.21 -16.05 22.95
N PRO A 818 -18.80 -17.23 23.47
CA PRO A 818 -19.15 -18.50 22.89
C PRO A 818 -20.67 -18.73 22.91
N SER A 819 -21.22 -19.22 21.79
CA SER A 819 -22.63 -19.50 21.62
C SER A 819 -22.84 -20.90 21.02
N LEU A 820 -23.80 -21.66 21.56
CA LEU A 820 -24.25 -22.94 21.02
C LEU A 820 -25.33 -22.76 19.93
N GLY A 821 -25.76 -21.52 19.67
CA GLY A 821 -26.82 -21.23 18.74
C GLY A 821 -28.14 -20.87 19.42
N ILE A 822 -29.23 -21.03 18.69
CA ILE A 822 -30.59 -20.72 19.15
C ILE A 822 -31.22 -21.95 19.75
N ASP A 823 -31.75 -21.82 20.97
CA ASP A 823 -32.53 -22.87 21.63
C ASP A 823 -33.79 -23.15 20.81
N PRO A 824 -33.99 -24.38 20.34
CA PRO A 824 -35.20 -24.73 19.59
C PRO A 824 -36.51 -24.54 20.38
N THR A 825 -36.46 -24.61 21.70
CA THR A 825 -37.64 -24.51 22.57
C THR A 825 -38.09 -23.07 22.79
N THR A 826 -37.10 -22.20 23.08
CA THR A 826 -37.37 -20.82 23.54
C THR A 826 -37.08 -19.77 22.46
N GLY A 827 -36.28 -20.09 21.43
CA GLY A 827 -35.85 -19.15 20.43
C GLY A 827 -34.77 -18.17 20.92
N GLN A 828 -34.26 -18.35 22.15
CA GLN A 828 -33.21 -17.54 22.74
C GLN A 828 -31.83 -18.08 22.36
N GLU A 829 -30.82 -17.22 22.37
CA GLU A 829 -29.42 -17.63 22.15
C GLU A 829 -28.85 -18.24 23.44
N ILE A 830 -28.19 -19.38 23.31
CA ILE A 830 -27.53 -20.08 24.42
C ILE A 830 -26.07 -19.66 24.41
N TYR A 831 -25.65 -18.96 25.47
CA TYR A 831 -24.25 -18.58 25.69
C TYR A 831 -23.54 -19.61 26.59
N VAL A 832 -22.21 -19.72 26.41
CA VAL A 832 -21.36 -20.58 27.23
C VAL A 832 -20.46 -19.69 28.06
N ARG A 833 -20.57 -19.82 29.38
CA ARG A 833 -19.68 -19.11 30.33
C ARG A 833 -18.28 -19.71 30.35
N LYS A 834 -17.32 -18.99 30.89
CA LYS A 834 -15.92 -19.46 31.02
C LYS A 834 -15.78 -20.77 31.84
N ASP A 835 -16.69 -21.02 32.78
CA ASP A 835 -16.74 -22.25 33.55
C ASP A 835 -17.45 -23.42 32.82
N GLY A 836 -17.91 -23.20 31.58
CA GLY A 836 -18.60 -24.18 30.75
C GLY A 836 -20.12 -24.29 31.04
N THR A 837 -20.68 -23.52 31.95
CA THR A 837 -22.12 -23.50 32.20
C THR A 837 -22.87 -22.74 31.09
N LEU A 838 -24.13 -23.14 30.86
CA LEU A 838 -24.98 -22.54 29.85
C LEU A 838 -25.88 -21.47 30.45
N THR A 839 -26.11 -20.42 29.70
CA THR A 839 -26.96 -19.29 30.12
C THR A 839 -27.62 -18.62 28.91
N TYR A 840 -28.75 -17.94 29.13
CA TYR A 840 -29.39 -17.05 28.16
C TYR A 840 -28.96 -15.58 28.35
N GLU A 841 -28.16 -15.31 29.40
CA GLU A 841 -27.67 -13.96 29.69
C GLU A 841 -26.30 -13.75 29.09
N TYR A 842 -26.14 -12.69 28.30
CA TYR A 842 -24.88 -12.29 27.73
C TYR A 842 -24.01 -11.59 28.77
N ASP A 843 -22.77 -12.05 28.94
CA ASP A 843 -21.76 -11.37 29.72
C ASP A 843 -20.49 -11.21 28.89
N ALA A 844 -20.02 -9.96 28.70
CA ALA A 844 -18.79 -9.68 27.98
C ALA A 844 -17.55 -10.29 28.64
N GLN A 845 -17.61 -10.61 29.95
CA GLN A 845 -16.53 -11.29 30.68
C GLN A 845 -16.28 -12.72 30.16
N ASP A 846 -17.28 -13.34 29.53
CA ASP A 846 -17.17 -14.69 28.96
C ASP A 846 -16.55 -14.71 27.55
N GLN A 847 -16.12 -13.57 27.02
CA GLN A 847 -15.46 -13.50 25.71
C GLN A 847 -14.20 -14.36 25.64
N VAL A 848 -14.02 -15.03 24.51
CA VAL A 848 -12.83 -15.79 24.12
C VAL A 848 -12.30 -15.30 22.78
N VAL A 849 -11.08 -15.67 22.45
CA VAL A 849 -10.55 -15.45 21.08
C VAL A 849 -11.26 -16.41 20.13
N ALA A 850 -12.27 -15.91 19.44
CA ALA A 850 -13.07 -16.66 18.47
C ALA A 850 -12.41 -16.78 17.10
N GLY A 851 -11.43 -15.93 16.82
CA GLY A 851 -10.71 -15.92 15.54
C GLY A 851 -9.62 -14.85 15.48
N ILE A 852 -8.97 -14.78 14.33
CA ILE A 852 -7.92 -13.81 13.99
C ILE A 852 -8.30 -13.16 12.68
N SER A 853 -8.40 -11.82 12.63
CA SER A 853 -8.85 -11.13 11.42
C SER A 853 -7.83 -11.12 10.28
N ASP A 854 -6.54 -11.17 10.58
CA ASP A 854 -5.51 -11.26 9.56
C ASP A 854 -5.44 -12.67 8.93
N PRO A 855 -5.25 -12.76 7.61
CA PRO A 855 -5.00 -14.04 6.97
C PRO A 855 -3.67 -14.64 7.43
N LYS A 856 -3.67 -15.90 7.84
CA LYS A 856 -2.44 -16.62 8.24
C LYS A 856 -1.52 -16.86 7.05
N TYR A 857 -2.11 -17.16 5.89
CA TYR A 857 -1.37 -17.32 4.64
C TYR A 857 -2.02 -16.51 3.53
N ARG A 858 -1.19 -16.02 2.63
CA ARG A 858 -1.57 -15.29 1.43
C ARG A 858 -0.54 -15.54 0.34
N GLY A 859 -0.97 -15.45 -0.89
CA GLY A 859 -0.08 -15.72 -2.01
C GLY A 859 -0.66 -15.37 -3.35
N ASN A 860 0.13 -15.63 -4.37
CA ASN A 860 -0.28 -15.54 -5.75
C ASN A 860 0.25 -16.74 -6.55
N PHE A 861 -0.38 -17.00 -7.68
CA PHE A 861 0.11 -17.91 -8.69
C PHE A 861 -0.41 -17.48 -10.06
N GLY A 862 0.32 -17.85 -11.08
CA GLY A 862 -0.05 -17.48 -12.44
C GLY A 862 0.93 -17.93 -13.48
N PHE A 863 0.75 -17.42 -14.67
CA PHE A 863 1.65 -17.65 -15.79
C PHE A 863 1.88 -16.38 -16.60
N ALA A 864 3.00 -16.36 -17.31
CA ALA A 864 3.32 -15.37 -18.32
C ALA A 864 3.88 -16.08 -19.56
N ALA A 865 3.33 -15.75 -20.72
CA ALA A 865 3.73 -16.33 -22.00
C ALA A 865 3.91 -15.23 -23.04
N GLU A 866 4.90 -15.41 -23.88
CA GLU A 866 5.11 -14.57 -25.06
C GLU A 866 5.48 -15.42 -26.25
N TYR A 867 4.91 -15.14 -27.42
CA TYR A 867 5.24 -15.79 -28.68
C TYR A 867 5.04 -14.86 -29.86
N LYS A 868 6.12 -14.59 -30.60
CA LYS A 868 6.11 -13.74 -31.81
C LYS A 868 5.46 -12.36 -31.60
N GLY A 869 5.70 -11.72 -30.47
CA GLY A 869 5.14 -10.43 -30.12
C GLY A 869 3.76 -10.47 -29.45
N PHE A 870 3.07 -11.62 -29.43
CA PHE A 870 1.89 -11.82 -28.60
C PHE A 870 2.31 -12.19 -27.18
N GLY A 871 1.83 -11.43 -26.20
CA GLY A 871 2.03 -11.74 -24.80
C GLY A 871 0.71 -11.93 -24.07
N LEU A 872 0.65 -12.93 -23.19
CA LEU A 872 -0.48 -13.24 -22.33
C LEU A 872 0.02 -13.52 -20.92
N SER A 873 -0.55 -12.87 -19.93
CA SER A 873 -0.32 -13.23 -18.53
C SER A 873 -1.60 -13.21 -17.72
N ALA A 874 -1.68 -14.10 -16.74
CA ALA A 874 -2.79 -14.17 -15.79
C ALA A 874 -2.25 -14.42 -14.39
N THR A 875 -2.85 -13.74 -13.39
CA THR A 875 -2.50 -13.87 -11.98
C THR A 875 -3.75 -14.08 -11.14
N CYS A 876 -3.69 -15.06 -10.28
CA CYS A 876 -4.65 -15.29 -9.20
C CYS A 876 -3.97 -14.97 -7.87
N THR A 877 -4.69 -14.33 -6.94
CA THR A 877 -4.27 -14.14 -5.56
C THR A 877 -5.16 -14.92 -4.62
N PHE A 878 -4.61 -15.40 -3.52
CA PHE A 878 -5.36 -16.11 -2.50
C PHE A 878 -4.97 -15.67 -1.10
N LEU A 879 -5.90 -15.74 -0.19
CA LEU A 879 -5.68 -15.55 1.24
C LEU A 879 -6.57 -16.50 2.04
N GLY A 880 -6.13 -16.85 3.25
CA GLY A 880 -6.93 -17.72 4.10
C GLY A 880 -6.31 -17.99 5.48
N GLY A 881 -7.04 -18.79 6.24
CA GLY A 881 -6.69 -19.15 7.62
C GLY A 881 -6.97 -18.03 8.63
N GLY A 882 -7.51 -16.89 8.20
CA GLY A 882 -8.08 -15.85 9.05
C GLY A 882 -9.59 -16.04 9.21
N GLN A 883 -10.18 -15.32 10.16
CA GLN A 883 -11.62 -15.27 10.39
C GLN A 883 -12.14 -13.86 10.23
N ARG A 884 -13.43 -13.75 10.02
CA ARG A 884 -14.11 -12.46 9.95
C ARG A 884 -15.45 -12.51 10.68
N TYR A 885 -15.72 -11.46 11.43
CA TYR A 885 -17.05 -11.27 11.99
C TYR A 885 -17.99 -10.75 10.90
N ASN A 886 -19.05 -11.52 10.61
CA ASN A 886 -19.97 -11.21 9.51
C ASN A 886 -20.99 -10.15 9.93
N THR A 887 -20.61 -8.89 9.82
CA THR A 887 -21.45 -7.73 10.18
C THR A 887 -22.74 -7.65 9.36
N THR A 888 -22.77 -8.16 8.13
CA THR A 888 -24.00 -8.23 7.32
C THR A 888 -25.03 -9.16 7.92
N LEU A 889 -24.59 -10.34 8.41
CA LEU A 889 -25.48 -11.26 9.11
C LEU A 889 -26.03 -10.64 10.40
N VAL A 890 -25.18 -9.94 11.13
CA VAL A 890 -25.60 -9.31 12.39
C VAL A 890 -26.57 -8.17 12.14
N ASN A 891 -26.22 -7.24 11.24
CA ASN A 891 -26.98 -5.98 11.09
C ASN A 891 -28.18 -6.08 10.13
N LYS A 892 -28.12 -6.99 9.14
CA LYS A 892 -29.15 -7.10 8.09
C LYS A 892 -29.94 -8.43 8.10
N VAL A 893 -29.56 -9.35 9.01
CA VAL A 893 -30.27 -10.62 9.18
C VAL A 893 -30.70 -10.80 10.63
N GLU A 894 -29.81 -10.63 11.62
CA GLU A 894 -30.12 -10.88 13.04
C GLU A 894 -30.76 -9.67 13.71
N ASN A 895 -30.04 -8.56 13.83
CA ASN A 895 -30.48 -7.30 14.47
C ASN A 895 -31.11 -6.35 13.43
N VAL A 896 -32.15 -6.83 12.78
CA VAL A 896 -32.74 -6.12 11.66
C VAL A 896 -33.47 -4.85 12.12
N ASP A 897 -33.21 -3.74 11.43
CA ASP A 897 -34.10 -2.60 11.39
C ASP A 897 -35.02 -2.76 10.17
N ILE A 898 -36.20 -3.29 10.41
CA ILE A 898 -37.14 -3.64 9.35
C ILE A 898 -37.73 -2.42 8.63
N HIS A 899 -37.53 -1.20 9.13
CA HIS A 899 -37.90 0.03 8.44
C HIS A 899 -37.10 0.25 7.15
N TYR A 900 -35.93 -0.40 7.05
CA TYR A 900 -35.03 -0.33 5.90
C TYR A 900 -34.92 -1.67 5.16
N ASN A 901 -34.30 -1.67 3.99
CA ASN A 901 -34.06 -2.90 3.24
C ASN A 901 -33.02 -3.80 3.97
N VAL A 902 -33.18 -5.08 3.80
CA VAL A 902 -32.46 -6.13 4.53
C VAL A 902 -31.89 -7.17 3.57
N ASP A 903 -31.00 -8.03 4.07
CA ASP A 903 -30.47 -9.16 3.30
C ASP A 903 -31.54 -10.27 3.16
N ARG A 904 -31.64 -10.91 1.99
CA ARG A 904 -32.59 -12.00 1.69
C ARG A 904 -32.54 -13.16 2.67
N ARG A 905 -31.38 -13.39 3.33
CA ARG A 905 -31.21 -14.42 4.35
C ARG A 905 -32.12 -14.18 5.57
N VAL A 906 -32.68 -12.99 5.75
CA VAL A 906 -33.66 -12.68 6.79
C VAL A 906 -34.91 -13.58 6.71
N LEU A 907 -35.25 -14.08 5.52
CA LEU A 907 -36.44 -14.93 5.27
C LEU A 907 -36.22 -16.40 5.67
N TYR A 908 -34.98 -16.81 5.92
CA TYR A 908 -34.61 -18.21 6.08
C TYR A 908 -33.90 -18.48 7.38
N GLY A 909 -34.08 -19.70 7.93
CA GLY A 909 -33.32 -20.18 9.09
C GLY A 909 -33.64 -19.44 10.39
N ARG A 910 -34.78 -18.76 10.48
CA ARG A 910 -35.27 -18.08 11.69
C ARG A 910 -36.15 -18.96 12.54
N TRP A 911 -35.97 -18.81 13.84
CA TRP A 911 -36.89 -19.41 14.80
C TRP A 911 -38.26 -18.72 14.73
N GLN A 912 -39.35 -19.52 14.62
CA GLN A 912 -40.71 -19.04 14.58
C GLN A 912 -41.59 -19.73 15.62
N THR A 913 -41.39 -21.03 15.82
CA THR A 913 -42.21 -21.86 16.70
C THR A 913 -41.37 -22.81 17.55
N PRO A 914 -41.78 -23.16 18.77
CA PRO A 914 -41.12 -24.13 19.63
C PRO A 914 -40.82 -25.45 18.91
N GLY A 915 -39.64 -26.01 19.12
CA GLY A 915 -39.16 -27.23 18.48
C GLY A 915 -38.43 -27.03 17.14
N GLN A 916 -38.35 -25.81 16.63
CA GLN A 916 -37.67 -25.49 15.36
C GLN A 916 -36.16 -25.24 15.54
N ASN A 917 -35.34 -26.02 14.86
CA ASN A 917 -33.91 -25.69 14.72
C ASN A 917 -33.75 -24.46 13.83
N ALA A 918 -33.09 -23.43 14.36
CA ALA A 918 -32.88 -22.16 13.68
C ALA A 918 -31.46 -21.65 13.80
N MET A 919 -31.02 -20.95 12.78
CA MET A 919 -29.72 -20.25 12.79
C MET A 919 -29.79 -18.86 13.41
N PHE A 920 -30.98 -18.23 13.34
CA PHE A 920 -31.24 -16.85 13.75
C PHE A 920 -32.42 -16.80 14.73
N LYS A 921 -32.41 -15.81 15.62
CA LYS A 921 -33.52 -15.50 16.52
C LYS A 921 -34.81 -15.19 15.74
N LYS A 922 -35.91 -15.16 16.45
CA LYS A 922 -37.16 -14.63 15.90
C LYS A 922 -36.98 -13.19 15.43
N LEU A 923 -37.58 -12.86 14.31
CA LEU A 923 -37.59 -11.49 13.80
C LEU A 923 -38.52 -10.62 14.65
N GLY A 924 -38.06 -9.42 15.04
CA GLY A 924 -38.79 -8.53 15.93
C GLY A 924 -38.78 -8.96 17.40
N SER A 925 -39.45 -8.17 18.24
CA SER A 925 -39.66 -8.50 19.65
C SER A 925 -40.74 -9.57 19.83
N TYR A 926 -40.60 -10.40 20.86
CA TYR A 926 -41.63 -11.36 21.24
C TYR A 926 -41.65 -11.53 22.76
N THR A 927 -42.80 -11.93 23.26
CA THR A 927 -43.02 -12.27 24.67
C THR A 927 -42.99 -13.78 24.82
N ASP A 928 -42.21 -14.30 25.77
CA ASP A 928 -42.13 -15.73 26.04
C ASP A 928 -43.33 -16.21 26.91
N GLU A 929 -43.38 -17.53 27.16
CA GLU A 929 -44.45 -18.16 27.96
C GLU A 929 -44.53 -17.61 29.40
N ASN A 930 -43.41 -17.03 29.91
CA ASN A 930 -43.35 -16.44 31.25
C ASN A 930 -43.67 -14.95 31.25
N GLY A 931 -44.11 -14.37 30.12
CA GLY A 931 -44.43 -12.96 29.96
C GLY A 931 -43.23 -12.02 29.83
N LYS A 932 -41.99 -12.53 29.65
CA LYS A 932 -40.79 -11.73 29.45
C LYS A 932 -40.72 -11.32 27.97
N GLN A 933 -40.54 -10.02 27.77
CA GLN A 933 -40.30 -9.47 26.42
C GLN A 933 -38.83 -9.67 26.02
N HIS A 934 -38.62 -10.15 24.79
CA HIS A 934 -37.32 -10.33 24.15
C HIS A 934 -37.18 -9.38 22.96
N ASP A 935 -36.52 -8.27 23.18
CA ASP A 935 -36.25 -7.22 22.19
C ASP A 935 -34.75 -6.84 22.13
N GLU A 936 -33.91 -7.56 22.91
CA GLU A 936 -32.49 -7.27 22.98
C GLU A 936 -31.74 -7.61 21.69
N LYS A 937 -30.92 -6.66 21.22
CA LYS A 937 -29.99 -6.89 20.11
C LYS A 937 -28.94 -7.93 20.48
N THR A 938 -28.68 -8.83 19.57
CA THR A 938 -27.56 -9.77 19.68
C THR A 938 -26.24 -9.03 19.69
N ARG A 939 -25.44 -9.26 20.70
CA ARG A 939 -24.09 -8.73 20.86
C ARG A 939 -23.07 -9.63 20.18
N ALA A 940 -21.76 -9.34 20.31
CA ALA A 940 -20.71 -10.09 19.63
C ALA A 940 -20.61 -11.53 20.13
N THR A 941 -20.99 -12.52 19.32
CA THR A 941 -20.93 -13.95 19.62
C THR A 941 -20.18 -14.72 18.54
N THR A 942 -19.67 -15.91 18.92
CA THR A 942 -18.93 -16.79 18.00
C THR A 942 -19.76 -17.27 16.81
N ARG A 943 -21.08 -17.19 16.87
CA ARG A 943 -22.02 -17.58 15.82
C ARG A 943 -21.81 -16.84 14.50
N PHE A 944 -21.28 -15.61 14.57
CA PHE A 944 -21.04 -14.75 13.41
C PHE A 944 -19.57 -14.66 12.99
N VAL A 945 -18.68 -15.37 13.67
CA VAL A 945 -17.28 -15.50 13.28
C VAL A 945 -17.14 -16.61 12.25
N GLN A 946 -16.72 -16.27 11.05
CA GLN A 946 -16.63 -17.19 9.91
C GLN A 946 -15.20 -17.23 9.34
N ASP A 947 -14.80 -18.38 8.83
CA ASP A 947 -13.49 -18.53 8.16
C ASP A 947 -13.46 -17.72 6.86
N ASN A 948 -12.50 -16.81 6.76
CA ASN A 948 -12.27 -15.95 5.60
C ASN A 948 -11.21 -16.55 4.68
N ASN A 949 -11.67 -17.28 3.65
CA ASN A 949 -10.82 -17.80 2.59
C ASN A 949 -11.26 -17.19 1.26
N GLU A 950 -10.33 -16.58 0.53
CA GLU A 950 -10.61 -15.89 -0.72
C GLU A 950 -9.64 -16.35 -1.81
N LEU A 951 -10.18 -16.56 -3.01
CA LEU A 951 -9.43 -16.75 -4.25
C LEU A 951 -9.90 -15.68 -5.25
N THR A 952 -9.02 -14.77 -5.62
CA THR A 952 -9.33 -13.69 -6.56
C THR A 952 -8.59 -13.94 -7.87
N PHE A 953 -9.34 -13.97 -8.96
CA PHE A 953 -8.79 -13.83 -10.30
C PHE A 953 -8.43 -12.35 -10.50
N SER A 954 -7.15 -12.01 -10.21
CA SER A 954 -6.77 -10.63 -9.92
C SER A 954 -6.42 -9.86 -11.17
N SER A 955 -5.71 -10.47 -12.12
CA SER A 955 -5.31 -9.77 -13.33
C SER A 955 -5.23 -10.71 -14.55
N LEU A 956 -5.56 -10.12 -15.70
CA LEU A 956 -5.35 -10.69 -17.02
C LEU A 956 -4.75 -9.59 -17.90
N SER A 957 -3.63 -9.86 -18.57
CA SER A 957 -3.09 -8.95 -19.56
C SER A 957 -2.83 -9.67 -20.88
N LEU A 958 -3.20 -9.00 -21.96
CA LEU A 958 -2.95 -9.43 -23.32
C LEU A 958 -2.28 -8.28 -24.07
N TYR A 959 -1.18 -8.53 -24.76
CA TYR A 959 -0.56 -7.50 -25.58
C TYR A 959 -0.03 -8.04 -26.90
N TYR A 960 0.13 -7.13 -27.84
CA TYR A 960 0.81 -7.40 -29.11
C TYR A 960 1.83 -6.32 -29.40
N GLU A 961 3.07 -6.72 -29.55
CA GLU A 961 4.16 -5.85 -29.99
C GLU A 961 4.43 -6.07 -31.47
N PHE A 962 4.26 -5.03 -32.28
CA PHE A 962 4.36 -5.10 -33.73
C PHE A 962 5.80 -5.28 -34.17
N ASN A 963 5.97 -6.09 -35.23
CA ASN A 963 7.29 -6.32 -35.80
C ASN A 963 7.91 -4.98 -36.30
N PRO A 964 9.14 -4.64 -35.87
CA PRO A 964 9.81 -3.38 -36.23
C PRO A 964 9.88 -3.14 -37.75
N ARG A 965 9.98 -4.21 -38.57
CA ARG A 965 10.03 -4.10 -40.04
C ARG A 965 8.71 -3.58 -40.64
N LEU A 966 7.59 -3.83 -40.02
CA LEU A 966 6.27 -3.36 -40.50
C LEU A 966 6.06 -1.90 -40.12
N ILE A 967 6.39 -1.54 -38.86
CA ILE A 967 6.13 -0.21 -38.32
C ILE A 967 7.14 0.85 -38.77
N SER A 968 8.34 0.43 -39.20
CA SER A 968 9.33 1.35 -39.75
C SER A 968 8.81 2.10 -41.01
N LYS A 969 7.87 1.50 -41.76
CA LYS A 969 7.20 2.15 -42.89
C LYS A 969 6.39 3.38 -42.50
N ILE A 970 5.93 3.45 -41.25
CA ILE A 970 5.21 4.61 -40.69
C ILE A 970 6.08 5.42 -39.71
N ARG A 971 7.40 5.25 -39.80
CA ARG A 971 8.42 5.96 -39.01
C ARG A 971 8.37 5.68 -37.49
N LEU A 972 7.73 4.58 -37.08
CA LEU A 972 7.74 4.14 -35.70
C LEU A 972 8.89 3.16 -35.45
N LYS A 973 9.57 3.29 -34.30
CA LYS A 973 10.58 2.35 -33.81
C LYS A 973 9.92 1.23 -33.01
N ARG A 974 8.84 1.53 -32.29
CA ARG A 974 8.07 0.59 -31.49
C ARG A 974 6.59 0.92 -31.55
N LEU A 975 5.75 -0.11 -31.61
CA LEU A 975 4.30 -0.01 -31.46
C LEU A 975 3.81 -1.20 -30.65
N LYS A 976 3.09 -0.93 -29.55
CA LYS A 976 2.51 -1.95 -28.68
C LYS A 976 1.05 -1.62 -28.39
N LEU A 977 0.18 -2.60 -28.55
CA LEU A 977 -1.19 -2.58 -28.06
C LEU A 977 -1.28 -3.50 -26.86
N ALA A 978 -1.96 -3.08 -25.79
CA ALA A 978 -2.17 -3.91 -24.61
C ALA A 978 -3.60 -3.75 -24.10
N PHE A 979 -4.12 -4.85 -23.57
CA PHE A 979 -5.38 -4.95 -22.85
C PHE A 979 -5.11 -5.48 -21.44
N TYR A 980 -5.70 -4.86 -20.45
CA TYR A 980 -5.62 -5.27 -19.05
C TYR A 980 -7.02 -5.42 -18.48
N MET A 981 -7.21 -6.40 -17.63
CA MET A 981 -8.40 -6.57 -16.82
C MET A 981 -7.97 -6.88 -15.38
N ASN A 982 -8.48 -6.11 -14.42
CA ASN A 982 -8.15 -6.26 -13.02
C ASN A 982 -9.40 -6.51 -12.17
N ASN A 983 -9.24 -7.22 -11.03
CA ASN A 983 -10.30 -7.58 -10.11
C ASN A 983 -11.47 -8.29 -10.78
N ILE A 984 -11.16 -9.33 -11.57
CA ILE A 984 -12.10 -10.01 -12.49
C ILE A 984 -13.20 -10.72 -11.73
N ALA A 985 -12.82 -11.54 -10.75
CA ALA A 985 -13.77 -12.30 -9.92
C ALA A 985 -13.13 -12.70 -8.60
N THR A 986 -13.92 -12.72 -7.53
CA THR A 986 -13.52 -13.20 -6.20
C THR A 986 -14.44 -14.30 -5.75
N LEU A 987 -13.86 -15.45 -5.41
CA LEU A 987 -14.54 -16.55 -4.71
C LEU A 987 -14.19 -16.42 -3.22
N SER A 988 -15.20 -16.22 -2.38
CA SER A 988 -15.04 -16.06 -0.94
C SER A 988 -15.88 -17.10 -0.19
N SER A 989 -15.34 -17.63 0.90
CA SER A 989 -16.09 -18.49 1.84
C SER A 989 -17.14 -17.73 2.64
N ILE A 990 -17.03 -16.39 2.67
CA ILE A 990 -17.95 -15.51 3.40
C ILE A 990 -18.76 -14.66 2.43
N ARG A 991 -20.06 -14.59 2.67
CA ARG A 991 -20.94 -13.63 2.00
C ARG A 991 -21.20 -12.45 2.93
N ILE A 992 -20.47 -11.36 2.72
CA ILE A 992 -20.54 -10.12 3.48
C ILE A 992 -20.57 -8.95 2.51
N GLU A 993 -21.35 -7.91 2.80
CA GLU A 993 -21.35 -6.67 2.01
C GLU A 993 -19.99 -6.00 2.09
N ARG A 994 -19.48 -5.57 0.94
CA ARG A 994 -18.21 -4.88 0.79
C ARG A 994 -18.39 -3.61 -0.02
N GLY A 995 -17.59 -2.58 0.29
CA GLY A 995 -17.72 -1.29 -0.37
C GLY A 995 -18.99 -0.57 0.09
N THR A 996 -19.17 -0.46 1.40
CA THR A 996 -20.42 0.08 1.97
C THR A 996 -20.52 1.60 1.88
N THR A 997 -19.39 2.31 1.87
CA THR A 997 -19.34 3.75 1.59
C THR A 997 -19.14 4.02 0.10
N TYR A 998 -18.28 3.21 -0.55
CA TYR A 998 -18.00 3.27 -1.97
C TYR A 998 -17.83 1.85 -2.54
N PRO A 999 -18.54 1.44 -3.62
CA PRO A 999 -18.55 0.06 -4.10
C PRO A 999 -17.24 -0.37 -4.75
N PHE A 1000 -16.99 -1.67 -4.78
CA PHE A 1000 -15.91 -2.26 -5.57
C PHE A 1000 -16.18 -2.13 -7.07
N ALA A 1001 -15.12 -2.15 -7.85
CA ALA A 1001 -15.20 -2.09 -9.31
C ALA A 1001 -14.29 -3.14 -9.97
N ARG A 1002 -14.75 -3.65 -11.11
CA ARG A 1002 -13.92 -4.38 -12.08
C ARG A 1002 -13.43 -3.40 -13.12
N SER A 1003 -12.16 -3.43 -13.44
CA SER A 1003 -11.59 -2.50 -14.40
C SER A 1003 -11.00 -3.20 -15.61
N MET A 1004 -11.19 -2.57 -16.77
CA MET A 1004 -10.57 -2.93 -18.04
C MET A 1004 -9.83 -1.72 -18.59
N SER A 1005 -8.65 -1.94 -19.17
CA SER A 1005 -7.87 -0.87 -19.77
C SER A 1005 -7.31 -1.29 -21.11
N PHE A 1006 -7.41 -0.40 -22.10
CA PHE A 1006 -6.81 -0.53 -23.41
C PHE A 1006 -5.70 0.50 -23.54
N GLN A 1007 -4.50 0.06 -23.90
CA GLN A 1007 -3.32 0.92 -23.99
C GLN A 1007 -2.65 0.81 -25.35
N LEU A 1008 -2.29 1.96 -25.91
CA LEU A 1008 -1.46 2.10 -27.10
C LEU A 1008 -0.15 2.78 -26.70
N THR A 1009 1.00 2.20 -27.06
CA THR A 1009 2.32 2.82 -26.92
C THR A 1009 3.01 2.88 -28.26
N GLY A 1010 3.40 4.08 -28.69
CA GLY A 1010 4.15 4.33 -29.90
C GLY A 1010 5.44 5.08 -29.62
N THR A 1011 6.58 4.59 -30.14
CA THR A 1011 7.89 5.28 -30.03
C THR A 1011 8.36 5.64 -31.44
N PHE A 1012 8.73 6.90 -31.64
CA PHE A 1012 9.22 7.50 -32.88
C PHE A 1012 10.71 7.60 -32.92
#